data_1f97c4d1e6a2b8e9213cbfbcf09bed3e
#
_entry.id   1f97c4d1e6a2b8e9213cbfbcf09bed3e
#
_cell.length_a   1.000
_cell.length_b   1.000
_cell.length_c   1.000
_cell.angle_alpha   90.00
_cell.angle_beta   90.00
_cell.angle_gamma   90.00
#
_symmetry.space_group_name_H-M   'P 1'
#
loop_
_entity.id
_entity.type
_entity.pdbx_description
1 polymer ?
#
loop_
_entity_poly.entity_id
_entity_poly.type
_entity_poly.pdbx_seq_one_letter_code
_entity_poly.pdbx_strand_id
1 'polypeptide(L)'
;MHASGARFPNILLLTGISLLAVALIGSAQAAPSGHVIYEGSFQPKDLNWQTDAQGLVLPTFPGTRSLAQPGLPSVPVRELLLLVPTGMDVTSVQVEALATHAEKSLQTVPLALPHVSDDGTQISTATMKNSGGVFPAQWGEYTGSHFWRGYQLVSVSVYPLRELQEGGVTSLEFLDGFAVRAQMQPRSGSADVAQRERLVPGEPADNAAVLERLVANPEQVSGYMRQNGVAVEVDKGDFQPSAAPSLMGSGVSYLIITSNSLATEFQRLADFKTSQGIPTVVVTKEDITANFRNGADIQETIRLYIRDAYQLWGVSYVLLGGDSDVLPPRYVENSYYPSIGSTWIPTDLYFACLDGNWNRNGNSQFGEPAVGADLGDACDFAEEVFVGRAAVSTLTQAGVFVDKVIAYESTAAGAGWPDRVLFAAEVLFPSDFHPGDSISLDGAQFADQQVNDLIIPCTDMQYMRMYETDQLYPWDAPLTLAALVDTLDNGRYGIVNQIGHGYYYNMSVGNANFMTGDADALVNGDHTFLIFALNCASGAFDNSCLLERFVQNPNGGAICALGSVRAAFPYNSNNYQQEFFSLLYCQNEFRVGRTMALSRLPFIGSTANNYVDRWTFENYTLLGDPTLAVWTSSPDALTLGAPAGLGLGNNVVPVSVSNLGSPVPGALVCLQMPGEDYEFGVTNASGQVSFNFLPGRAGDAVLTVTGENLAQATLTIPVTPATPYLTLTSMGITDNGSLGSSGNGNGVIEAGETVALTPSLEETGGGALSSLSGT
;
A
#
# COMPACT_ATOMS: atom_id res chain seq x y z
N MET A 1 -86.44 -19.05 11.13
CA MET A 1 -86.89 -20.41 10.62
C MET A 1 -85.79 -21.39 11.07
N HIS A 2 -86.26 -22.33 11.86
CA HIS A 2 -85.81 -23.69 12.21
C HIS A 2 -84.32 -23.86 12.56
N ALA A 3 -83.97 -24.07 13.82
CA ALA A 3 -84.14 -25.22 14.73
C ALA A 3 -83.19 -26.36 14.38
N SER A 4 -82.42 -26.83 15.21
CA SER A 4 -82.32 -27.55 16.48
C SER A 4 -81.21 -28.61 16.28
N GLY A 5 -80.51 -29.11 17.19
CA GLY A 5 -80.73 -29.45 18.56
C GLY A 5 -79.54 -30.21 19.15
N ALA A 6 -79.51 -30.20 20.41
CA ALA A 6 -78.59 -30.71 21.39
C ALA A 6 -78.38 -32.24 21.42
N ARG A 7 -77.28 -32.67 22.05
CA ARG A 7 -77.23 -33.59 23.20
C ARG A 7 -75.83 -33.87 23.73
N PHE A 8 -75.53 -33.52 24.98
CA PHE A 8 -74.62 -34.19 25.92
C PHE A 8 -75.30 -35.49 26.43
N PRO A 9 -74.64 -36.45 27.10
CA PRO A 9 -73.62 -36.31 28.13
C PRO A 9 -72.55 -37.46 28.19
N ASN A 10 -71.52 -37.44 28.90
CA ASN A 10 -71.24 -38.12 30.16
C ASN A 10 -69.80 -37.88 30.68
N ILE A 11 -69.80 -37.64 31.97
CA ILE A 11 -68.64 -37.46 32.88
C ILE A 11 -67.99 -38.80 33.12
N LEU A 12 -66.61 -38.82 33.15
CA LEU A 12 -65.86 -39.72 34.02
C LEU A 12 -64.64 -39.01 34.58
N LEU A 13 -64.61 -38.82 35.88
CA LEU A 13 -63.49 -38.39 36.69
C LEU A 13 -62.45 -39.50 36.71
N LEU A 14 -61.16 -39.13 36.52
CA LEU A 14 -60.04 -39.87 37.07
C LEU A 14 -58.93 -38.87 37.44
N THR A 15 -58.62 -38.88 38.70
CA THR A 15 -57.61 -38.20 39.43
C THR A 15 -56.20 -38.67 39.04
N GLY A 16 -55.27 -37.73 38.95
CA GLY A 16 -53.92 -38.10 39.28
C GLY A 16 -52.77 -37.49 38.51
N ILE A 17 -51.99 -36.74 39.20
CA ILE A 17 -50.56 -36.44 38.99
C ILE A 17 -50.26 -35.29 38.03
N SER A 18 -50.03 -34.13 38.62
CA SER A 18 -49.35 -32.97 38.01
C SER A 18 -47.86 -33.26 37.82
N LEU A 19 -47.43 -33.56 36.62
CA LEU A 19 -46.04 -33.37 36.20
C LEU A 19 -45.88 -31.96 35.65
N LEU A 20 -45.18 -31.11 36.39
CA LEU A 20 -44.73 -29.81 35.92
C LEU A 20 -43.65 -30.07 34.85
N ALA A 21 -44.03 -30.08 33.58
CA ALA A 21 -43.06 -29.99 32.51
C ALA A 21 -42.64 -28.52 32.39
N VAL A 22 -41.45 -28.20 32.92
CA VAL A 22 -40.76 -26.94 32.58
C VAL A 22 -40.39 -27.05 31.09
N ALA A 23 -41.15 -26.38 30.26
CA ALA A 23 -40.80 -26.18 28.86
C ALA A 23 -39.57 -25.23 28.84
N LEU A 24 -38.41 -25.80 28.68
CA LEU A 24 -37.23 -25.06 28.17
C LEU A 24 -37.62 -24.56 26.78
N ILE A 25 -38.08 -23.32 26.70
CA ILE A 25 -38.11 -22.57 25.43
C ILE A 25 -36.65 -22.25 25.12
N GLY A 26 -35.92 -23.24 24.59
CA GLY A 26 -34.72 -22.97 23.82
C GLY A 26 -35.18 -22.19 22.60
N SER A 27 -34.82 -20.94 22.51
CA SER A 27 -34.89 -20.18 21.27
C SER A 27 -34.14 -21.00 20.23
N ALA A 28 -34.86 -21.69 19.36
CA ALA A 28 -34.26 -22.29 18.18
C ALA A 28 -33.66 -21.13 17.37
N GLN A 29 -32.38 -20.95 17.48
CA GLN A 29 -31.63 -20.04 16.63
C GLN A 29 -31.83 -20.59 15.20
N ALA A 30 -32.40 -19.78 14.33
CA ALA A 30 -32.56 -20.17 12.93
C ALA A 30 -31.19 -20.61 12.39
N ALA A 31 -31.18 -21.73 11.65
CA ALA A 31 -29.93 -22.19 11.05
C ALA A 31 -29.28 -21.05 10.25
N PRO A 32 -27.95 -20.83 10.40
CA PRO A 32 -27.29 -19.74 9.72
C PRO A 32 -27.51 -19.87 8.20
N SER A 33 -27.91 -18.77 7.58
CA SER A 33 -28.16 -18.68 6.15
C SER A 33 -26.90 -18.20 5.44
N GLY A 34 -26.61 -18.72 4.26
CA GLY A 34 -25.46 -18.31 3.44
C GLY A 34 -24.52 -19.44 3.05
N HIS A 35 -23.59 -19.13 2.15
CA HIS A 35 -22.56 -20.05 1.71
C HIS A 35 -21.37 -19.99 2.66
N VAL A 36 -20.80 -21.16 2.99
CA VAL A 36 -19.52 -21.23 3.70
C VAL A 36 -18.42 -20.74 2.74
N ILE A 37 -17.70 -19.72 3.13
CA ILE A 37 -16.59 -19.17 2.36
C ILE A 37 -15.23 -19.45 3.02
N TYR A 38 -15.23 -19.87 4.30
CA TYR A 38 -14.03 -20.28 5.03
C TYR A 38 -14.42 -21.15 6.24
N GLU A 39 -13.59 -22.13 6.56
CA GLU A 39 -13.64 -22.90 7.80
C GLU A 39 -12.29 -22.86 8.48
N GLY A 40 -12.30 -22.67 9.80
CA GLY A 40 -11.09 -22.59 10.62
C GLY A 40 -11.24 -23.27 11.96
N SER A 41 -10.12 -23.41 12.65
CA SER A 41 -10.07 -23.99 14.00
C SER A 41 -9.00 -23.34 14.85
N PHE A 42 -9.19 -23.41 16.16
CA PHE A 42 -8.20 -23.11 17.16
C PHE A 42 -7.98 -24.36 18.03
N GLN A 43 -6.75 -24.61 18.44
CA GLN A 43 -6.45 -25.75 19.28
C GLN A 43 -6.26 -25.26 20.72
N PRO A 44 -6.92 -25.84 21.72
CA PRO A 44 -6.77 -25.42 23.13
C PRO A 44 -5.32 -25.44 23.64
N LYS A 45 -4.52 -26.39 23.14
CA LYS A 45 -3.08 -26.48 23.46
C LYS A 45 -2.25 -25.29 22.95
N ASP A 46 -2.76 -24.50 22.01
CA ASP A 46 -2.07 -23.35 21.42
C ASP A 46 -2.36 -22.07 22.21
N LEU A 47 -3.25 -22.10 23.20
CA LEU A 47 -3.42 -21.01 24.15
C LEU A 47 -2.12 -20.85 24.96
N ASN A 48 -1.60 -19.64 24.92
CA ASN A 48 -0.49 -19.21 25.76
C ASN A 48 -0.87 -17.94 26.53
N TRP A 49 -0.33 -17.80 27.74
CA TRP A 49 -0.48 -16.61 28.54
C TRP A 49 0.84 -15.86 28.54
N GLN A 50 0.88 -14.72 27.86
CA GLN A 50 2.08 -13.91 27.72
C GLN A 50 1.96 -12.65 28.56
N THR A 51 3.03 -12.30 29.25
CA THR A 51 3.11 -11.00 29.92
C THR A 51 3.53 -9.97 28.88
N ASP A 52 2.70 -8.95 28.69
CA ASP A 52 3.05 -7.83 27.82
C ASP A 52 4.05 -6.88 28.52
N ALA A 53 4.48 -5.85 27.77
CA ALA A 53 5.42 -4.87 28.29
C ALA A 53 4.86 -4.04 29.48
N GLN A 54 3.54 -4.02 29.66
CA GLN A 54 2.86 -3.34 30.75
C GLN A 54 2.63 -4.23 31.97
N GLY A 55 3.13 -5.48 31.93
CA GLY A 55 2.98 -6.47 33.00
C GLY A 55 1.61 -7.16 33.03
N LEU A 56 0.76 -6.95 32.01
CA LEU A 56 -0.51 -7.65 31.88
C LEU A 56 -0.28 -9.05 31.33
N VAL A 57 -0.90 -10.04 31.92
CA VAL A 57 -0.84 -11.42 31.43
C VAL A 57 -2.02 -11.65 30.49
N LEU A 58 -1.76 -11.65 29.19
CA LEU A 58 -2.74 -11.72 28.11
C LEU A 58 -2.84 -13.12 27.51
N PRO A 59 -4.05 -13.60 27.21
CA PRO A 59 -4.22 -14.84 26.45
C PRO A 59 -3.89 -14.60 24.97
N THR A 60 -3.10 -15.51 24.39
CA THR A 60 -2.70 -15.43 22.98
C THR A 60 -2.86 -16.78 22.29
N PHE A 61 -3.13 -16.75 20.98
CA PHE A 61 -3.06 -17.88 20.07
C PHE A 61 -2.17 -17.53 18.87
N PRO A 62 -1.57 -18.50 18.19
CA PRO A 62 -0.82 -18.22 16.97
C PRO A 62 -1.66 -17.45 15.93
N GLY A 63 -1.12 -16.36 15.40
CA GLY A 63 -1.80 -15.50 14.41
C GLY A 63 -2.97 -14.69 14.98
N THR A 64 -3.02 -14.47 16.30
CA THR A 64 -3.95 -13.52 16.92
C THR A 64 -3.19 -12.32 17.47
N ARG A 65 -3.90 -11.20 17.55
CA ARG A 65 -3.50 -10.01 18.32
C ARG A 65 -4.47 -9.80 19.47
N SER A 66 -4.16 -8.94 20.41
CA SER A 66 -5.07 -8.58 21.49
C SER A 66 -6.09 -7.54 21.01
N LEU A 67 -7.37 -7.76 21.29
CA LEU A 67 -8.40 -6.72 21.09
C LEU A 67 -8.22 -5.68 22.21
N ALA A 68 -7.58 -4.57 21.89
CA ALA A 68 -7.22 -3.52 22.84
C ALA A 68 -8.26 -2.38 22.83
N GLN A 69 -9.50 -2.67 23.21
CA GLN A 69 -10.50 -1.62 23.44
C GLN A 69 -10.47 -1.22 24.93
N PRO A 70 -10.04 0.01 25.28
CA PRO A 70 -9.89 0.42 26.67
C PRO A 70 -11.12 0.15 27.53
N GLY A 71 -10.90 -0.50 28.69
CA GLY A 71 -11.97 -0.83 29.63
C GLY A 71 -12.77 -2.10 29.30
N LEU A 72 -12.47 -2.81 28.22
CA LEU A 72 -13.01 -4.13 27.89
C LEU A 72 -11.93 -5.22 28.10
N PRO A 73 -12.32 -6.51 28.31
CA PRO A 73 -11.33 -7.58 28.39
C PRO A 73 -10.48 -7.69 27.12
N SER A 74 -9.17 -7.82 27.29
CA SER A 74 -8.19 -7.93 26.20
C SER A 74 -8.18 -9.35 25.63
N VAL A 75 -9.25 -9.75 24.96
CA VAL A 75 -9.36 -11.09 24.33
C VAL A 75 -8.53 -11.16 23.05
N PRO A 76 -8.02 -12.36 22.71
CA PRO A 76 -7.36 -12.55 21.42
C PRO A 76 -8.36 -12.43 20.26
N VAL A 77 -7.92 -11.82 19.16
CA VAL A 77 -8.67 -11.70 17.93
C VAL A 77 -7.81 -12.10 16.74
N ARG A 78 -8.37 -12.91 15.85
CA ARG A 78 -7.79 -13.20 14.52
C ARG A 78 -8.54 -12.42 13.47
N GLU A 79 -7.84 -11.53 12.80
CA GLU A 79 -8.37 -10.84 11.63
C GLU A 79 -8.22 -11.74 10.41
N LEU A 80 -9.30 -11.91 9.67
CA LEU A 80 -9.33 -12.68 8.42
C LEU A 80 -9.69 -11.75 7.28
N LEU A 81 -8.92 -11.81 6.22
CA LEU A 81 -9.32 -11.31 4.91
C LEU A 81 -9.70 -12.49 4.04
N LEU A 82 -10.86 -12.43 3.39
CA LEU A 82 -11.39 -13.50 2.56
C LEU A 82 -11.73 -12.96 1.18
N LEU A 83 -11.24 -13.63 0.16
CA LEU A 83 -11.58 -13.31 -1.23
C LEU A 83 -13.00 -13.77 -1.54
N VAL A 84 -13.82 -12.86 -2.05
CA VAL A 84 -15.19 -13.14 -2.47
C VAL A 84 -15.19 -13.67 -3.90
N PRO A 85 -16.05 -14.66 -4.25
CA PRO A 85 -16.14 -15.13 -5.63
C PRO A 85 -16.45 -14.01 -6.62
N THR A 86 -15.82 -14.07 -7.80
CA THR A 86 -15.95 -13.04 -8.85
C THR A 86 -17.40 -12.76 -9.23
N GLY A 87 -17.76 -11.49 -9.38
CA GLY A 87 -19.09 -11.05 -9.83
C GLY A 87 -20.19 -11.16 -8.76
N MET A 88 -19.81 -11.39 -7.50
CA MET A 88 -20.73 -11.43 -6.39
C MET A 88 -20.53 -10.25 -5.46
N ASP A 89 -21.62 -9.71 -4.91
CA ASP A 89 -21.61 -8.76 -3.80
C ASP A 89 -22.02 -9.48 -2.52
N VAL A 90 -21.36 -9.15 -1.41
CA VAL A 90 -21.66 -9.67 -0.09
C VAL A 90 -22.68 -8.75 0.59
N THR A 91 -23.78 -9.34 1.06
CA THR A 91 -24.85 -8.60 1.77
C THR A 91 -24.78 -8.78 3.27
N SER A 92 -24.25 -9.89 3.75
CA SER A 92 -23.97 -10.13 5.17
C SER A 92 -22.94 -11.24 5.36
N VAL A 93 -22.22 -11.19 6.47
CA VAL A 93 -21.26 -12.23 6.89
C VAL A 93 -21.56 -12.61 8.34
N GLN A 94 -21.47 -13.90 8.66
CA GLN A 94 -21.65 -14.43 10.01
C GLN A 94 -20.56 -15.45 10.33
N VAL A 95 -20.08 -15.43 11.58
CA VAL A 95 -19.21 -16.46 12.12
C VAL A 95 -20.05 -17.45 12.93
N GLU A 96 -20.12 -18.69 12.45
CA GLU A 96 -20.81 -19.79 13.10
C GLU A 96 -19.82 -20.63 13.90
N ALA A 97 -20.10 -20.87 15.17
CA ALA A 97 -19.33 -21.83 15.96
C ALA A 97 -19.76 -23.25 15.56
N LEU A 98 -18.80 -24.05 15.09
CA LEU A 98 -19.01 -25.48 14.79
C LEU A 98 -18.70 -26.36 16.00
N ALA A 99 -17.75 -25.95 16.83
CA ALA A 99 -17.40 -26.62 18.07
C ALA A 99 -16.89 -25.62 19.10
N THR A 100 -17.33 -25.78 20.35
CA THR A 100 -16.89 -24.99 21.50
C THR A 100 -16.73 -25.86 22.73
N HIS A 101 -15.89 -25.45 23.67
CA HIS A 101 -15.84 -26.00 25.03
C HIS A 101 -15.63 -24.88 26.05
N ALA A 102 -16.00 -25.15 27.31
CA ALA A 102 -15.85 -24.17 28.38
C ALA A 102 -15.03 -24.78 29.55
N GLU A 103 -14.15 -23.96 30.13
CA GLU A 103 -13.34 -24.31 31.26
C GLU A 103 -13.49 -23.26 32.37
N LYS A 104 -13.47 -23.73 33.64
CA LYS A 104 -13.35 -22.82 34.76
C LYS A 104 -11.91 -22.29 34.81
N SER A 105 -11.75 -20.98 34.77
CA SER A 105 -10.45 -20.35 34.86
C SER A 105 -10.25 -19.71 36.23
N LEU A 106 -9.04 -19.92 36.79
CA LEU A 106 -8.56 -19.13 37.92
C LEU A 106 -7.96 -17.81 37.49
N GLN A 107 -7.72 -17.66 36.18
CA GLN A 107 -7.13 -16.47 35.57
C GLN A 107 -8.20 -15.72 34.80
N THR A 108 -8.36 -14.43 35.08
CA THR A 108 -9.27 -13.52 34.37
C THR A 108 -8.50 -12.86 33.24
N VAL A 109 -9.21 -12.57 32.15
CA VAL A 109 -8.63 -11.75 31.06
C VAL A 109 -8.54 -10.30 31.56
N PRO A 110 -7.36 -9.68 31.57
CA PRO A 110 -7.22 -8.31 32.03
C PRO A 110 -7.97 -7.34 31.11
N LEU A 111 -8.37 -6.22 31.66
CA LEU A 111 -8.95 -5.13 30.88
C LEU A 111 -7.86 -4.44 30.06
N ALA A 112 -8.18 -4.06 28.83
CA ALA A 112 -7.30 -3.25 28.04
C ALA A 112 -7.07 -1.90 28.71
N LEU A 113 -5.80 -1.50 28.76
CA LEU A 113 -5.41 -0.21 29.30
C LEU A 113 -5.81 0.91 28.32
N PRO A 114 -5.95 2.16 28.83
CA PRO A 114 -6.13 3.32 27.96
C PRO A 114 -5.00 3.40 26.92
N HIS A 115 -5.31 3.77 25.70
CA HIS A 115 -4.28 4.14 24.76
C HIS A 115 -3.59 5.41 25.25
N VAL A 116 -2.28 5.40 25.25
CA VAL A 116 -1.48 6.56 25.64
C VAL A 116 -0.83 7.10 24.38
N SER A 117 -1.11 8.37 24.07
CA SER A 117 -0.39 9.07 23.01
C SER A 117 0.99 9.50 23.51
N ASP A 118 1.84 9.87 22.58
CA ASP A 118 3.22 10.25 22.84
C ASP A 118 3.39 11.47 23.77
N ASP A 119 2.37 12.37 23.82
CA ASP A 119 2.34 13.49 24.75
C ASP A 119 1.84 13.10 26.17
N GLY A 120 1.66 11.79 26.43
CA GLY A 120 1.15 11.26 27.68
C GLY A 120 -0.37 11.40 27.86
N THR A 121 -1.10 11.88 26.85
CA THR A 121 -2.56 11.96 26.90
C THR A 121 -3.16 10.56 26.89
N GLN A 122 -3.89 10.21 27.93
CA GLN A 122 -4.59 8.94 28.03
C GLN A 122 -5.94 9.03 27.33
N ILE A 123 -6.15 8.16 26.35
CA ILE A 123 -7.43 7.96 25.70
C ILE A 123 -8.14 6.80 26.38
N SER A 124 -9.06 7.13 27.28
CA SER A 124 -9.97 6.15 27.84
C SER A 124 -11.35 6.36 27.20
N THR A 125 -11.80 5.38 26.46
CA THR A 125 -13.21 5.33 26.10
C THR A 125 -14.00 5.00 27.36
N ALA A 126 -14.84 5.97 27.76
CA ALA A 126 -15.71 5.97 28.91
C ALA A 126 -16.22 4.64 29.44
N THR A 127 -16.25 4.59 30.79
CA THR A 127 -17.19 3.81 31.61
C THR A 127 -17.56 2.42 31.06
N MET A 128 -16.87 1.41 31.61
CA MET A 128 -17.33 0.04 31.54
C MET A 128 -18.85 -0.01 31.70
N LYS A 129 -19.57 -0.34 30.64
CA LYS A 129 -20.85 -0.99 30.83
C LYS A 129 -20.52 -2.34 31.46
N ASN A 130 -20.74 -2.49 32.76
CA ASN A 130 -20.82 -3.78 33.41
C ASN A 130 -21.96 -4.56 32.74
N SER A 131 -21.71 -5.13 31.59
CA SER A 131 -22.54 -6.14 30.99
C SER A 131 -22.15 -7.46 31.64
N GLY A 132 -22.66 -7.71 32.85
CA GLY A 132 -22.62 -9.05 33.39
C GLY A 132 -23.06 -10.00 32.31
N GLY A 133 -22.17 -10.88 31.79
CA GLY A 133 -22.48 -11.71 30.67
C GLY A 133 -21.24 -12.28 30.00
N VAL A 134 -21.36 -12.49 28.72
CA VAL A 134 -20.34 -13.05 27.84
C VAL A 134 -19.64 -11.93 27.06
N PHE A 135 -18.30 -11.90 27.06
CA PHE A 135 -17.52 -10.99 26.24
C PHE A 135 -16.43 -11.74 25.45
N PRO A 136 -16.31 -11.53 24.12
CA PRO A 136 -17.24 -10.86 23.21
C PRO A 136 -18.61 -11.58 23.15
N ALA A 137 -19.66 -10.84 22.80
CA ALA A 137 -21.01 -11.42 22.75
C ALA A 137 -21.16 -12.46 21.62
N GLN A 138 -20.42 -12.31 20.55
CA GLN A 138 -20.39 -13.20 19.38
C GLN A 138 -19.00 -13.79 19.17
N TRP A 139 -18.91 -14.88 18.41
CA TRP A 139 -17.65 -15.53 18.07
C TRP A 139 -16.86 -14.81 16.98
N GLY A 140 -17.48 -13.87 16.31
CA GLY A 140 -16.83 -13.03 15.34
C GLY A 140 -17.74 -11.95 14.81
N GLU A 141 -17.13 -11.00 14.12
CA GLU A 141 -17.77 -9.78 13.62
C GLU A 141 -17.34 -9.53 12.18
N TYR A 142 -18.32 -9.20 11.31
CA TYR A 142 -18.05 -8.69 9.98
C TYR A 142 -17.63 -7.23 10.09
N THR A 143 -16.42 -6.91 9.61
CA THR A 143 -15.82 -5.58 9.77
C THR A 143 -15.81 -4.77 8.48
N GLY A 144 -16.02 -5.39 7.32
CA GLY A 144 -16.14 -4.62 6.09
C GLY A 144 -16.02 -5.42 4.80
N SER A 145 -16.35 -4.75 3.70
CA SER A 145 -16.07 -5.20 2.34
C SER A 145 -15.21 -4.16 1.66
N HIS A 146 -14.12 -4.62 1.04
CA HIS A 146 -13.08 -3.80 0.46
C HIS A 146 -12.82 -4.25 -0.97
N PHE A 147 -12.37 -3.32 -1.81
CA PHE A 147 -11.98 -3.63 -3.17
C PHE A 147 -10.51 -3.26 -3.35
N TRP A 148 -9.67 -4.26 -3.47
CA TRP A 148 -8.26 -4.07 -3.76
C TRP A 148 -7.98 -4.41 -5.21
N ARG A 149 -7.68 -3.40 -6.03
CA ARG A 149 -7.34 -3.55 -7.45
C ARG A 149 -8.37 -4.40 -8.23
N GLY A 150 -9.65 -4.20 -7.91
CA GLY A 150 -10.78 -4.93 -8.51
C GLY A 150 -11.13 -6.26 -7.84
N TYR A 151 -10.34 -6.75 -6.90
CA TYR A 151 -10.63 -7.94 -6.10
C TYR A 151 -11.46 -7.57 -4.88
N GLN A 152 -12.60 -8.21 -4.69
CA GLN A 152 -13.43 -7.97 -3.51
C GLN A 152 -12.95 -8.83 -2.34
N LEU A 153 -12.62 -8.18 -1.25
CA LEU A 153 -12.23 -8.78 0.01
C LEU A 153 -13.29 -8.50 1.07
N VAL A 154 -13.53 -9.45 1.94
CA VAL A 154 -14.29 -9.22 3.16
C VAL A 154 -13.41 -9.44 4.37
N SER A 155 -13.53 -8.55 5.34
CA SER A 155 -12.80 -8.62 6.59
C SER A 155 -13.70 -9.12 7.71
N VAL A 156 -13.16 -10.02 8.55
CA VAL A 156 -13.88 -10.68 9.64
C VAL A 156 -12.95 -10.82 10.83
N SER A 157 -13.35 -10.26 11.98
CA SER A 157 -12.70 -10.51 13.27
C SER A 157 -13.27 -11.79 13.89
N VAL A 158 -12.41 -12.74 14.27
CA VAL A 158 -12.81 -14.01 14.93
C VAL A 158 -12.16 -14.08 16.30
N TYR A 159 -12.96 -14.37 17.30
CA TYR A 159 -12.55 -14.44 18.70
C TYR A 159 -12.39 -15.90 19.14
N PRO A 160 -11.16 -16.42 19.35
CA PRO A 160 -10.94 -17.80 19.79
C PRO A 160 -11.34 -18.05 21.24
N LEU A 161 -11.52 -16.96 22.00
CA LEU A 161 -11.80 -17.02 23.44
C LEU A 161 -12.87 -16.00 23.82
N ARG A 162 -13.81 -16.40 24.68
CA ARG A 162 -14.78 -15.49 25.32
C ARG A 162 -14.70 -15.66 26.84
N GLU A 163 -14.85 -14.57 27.57
CA GLU A 163 -14.97 -14.59 29.02
C GLU A 163 -16.45 -14.58 29.42
N LEU A 164 -16.85 -15.51 30.29
CA LEU A 164 -18.16 -15.57 30.89
C LEU A 164 -18.07 -15.21 32.37
N GLN A 165 -18.84 -14.23 32.79
CA GLN A 165 -18.97 -13.85 34.20
C GLN A 165 -20.39 -14.16 34.69
N GLU A 166 -20.55 -15.21 35.48
CA GLU A 166 -21.83 -15.64 36.04
C GLU A 166 -21.70 -15.86 37.55
N GLY A 167 -22.48 -15.15 38.36
CA GLY A 167 -22.55 -15.36 39.83
C GLY A 167 -21.21 -15.14 40.56
N GLY A 168 -20.31 -14.31 40.03
CA GLY A 168 -18.98 -14.08 40.61
C GLY A 168 -17.93 -15.17 40.28
N VAL A 169 -18.27 -16.06 39.36
CA VAL A 169 -17.35 -17.05 38.81
C VAL A 169 -17.01 -16.66 37.37
N THR A 170 -15.71 -16.65 37.09
CA THR A 170 -15.21 -16.45 35.72
C THR A 170 -14.98 -17.82 35.08
N SER A 171 -15.48 -18.03 33.90
CA SER A 171 -15.15 -19.16 33.03
C SER A 171 -14.75 -18.65 31.66
N LEU A 172 -13.91 -19.42 30.98
CA LEU A 172 -13.47 -19.16 29.62
C LEU A 172 -14.15 -20.14 28.68
N GLU A 173 -14.71 -19.64 27.61
CA GLU A 173 -15.27 -20.45 26.54
C GLU A 173 -14.40 -20.33 25.30
N PHE A 174 -14.07 -21.45 24.68
CA PHE A 174 -13.13 -21.55 23.55
C PHE A 174 -13.88 -21.94 22.29
N LEU A 175 -13.43 -21.36 21.18
CA LEU A 175 -13.90 -21.67 19.82
C LEU A 175 -12.95 -22.71 19.21
N ASP A 176 -13.35 -23.98 19.21
CA ASP A 176 -12.53 -25.07 18.68
C ASP A 176 -12.62 -25.15 17.15
N GLY A 177 -13.79 -24.86 16.61
CA GLY A 177 -14.03 -24.85 15.16
C GLY A 177 -15.11 -23.84 14.77
N PHE A 178 -14.93 -23.22 13.64
CA PHE A 178 -15.86 -22.21 13.14
C PHE A 178 -15.99 -22.22 11.61
N ALA A 179 -17.10 -21.68 11.12
CA ALA A 179 -17.30 -21.38 9.70
C ALA A 179 -17.66 -19.90 9.52
N VAL A 180 -17.09 -19.28 8.49
CA VAL A 180 -17.52 -17.97 8.01
C VAL A 180 -18.53 -18.19 6.88
N ARG A 181 -19.75 -17.68 7.06
CA ARG A 181 -20.82 -17.77 6.07
C ARG A 181 -21.13 -16.40 5.51
N ALA A 182 -21.17 -16.30 4.18
CA ALA A 182 -21.54 -15.08 3.48
C ALA A 182 -22.88 -15.27 2.73
N GLN A 183 -23.77 -14.28 2.85
CA GLN A 183 -24.87 -14.11 1.92
C GLN A 183 -24.40 -13.29 0.75
N MET A 184 -24.56 -13.80 -0.45
CA MET A 184 -24.05 -13.20 -1.66
C MET A 184 -25.16 -13.07 -2.71
N GLN A 185 -25.06 -12.04 -3.53
CA GLN A 185 -25.92 -11.80 -4.68
C GLN A 185 -25.07 -11.43 -5.90
N PRO A 186 -25.55 -11.64 -7.13
CA PRO A 186 -24.86 -11.16 -8.31
C PRO A 186 -24.65 -9.64 -8.22
N ARG A 187 -23.42 -9.19 -8.53
CA ARG A 187 -23.08 -7.77 -8.51
C ARG A 187 -23.95 -7.02 -9.53
N SER A 188 -24.67 -6.03 -9.08
CA SER A 188 -25.30 -5.04 -9.93
C SER A 188 -24.31 -3.91 -10.10
N GLY A 189 -23.77 -3.72 -11.29
CA GLY A 189 -22.65 -2.84 -11.61
C GLY A 189 -22.51 -1.62 -10.69
N SER A 190 -21.36 -1.49 -10.08
CA SER A 190 -21.05 -0.38 -9.16
C SER A 190 -20.16 0.61 -9.87
N ALA A 191 -20.65 1.84 -10.04
CA ALA A 191 -19.83 2.97 -10.50
C ALA A 191 -18.72 3.34 -9.49
N ASP A 192 -18.80 2.80 -8.27
CA ASP A 192 -17.90 3.16 -7.16
C ASP A 192 -16.64 2.30 -7.09
N VAL A 193 -16.53 1.24 -7.90
CA VAL A 193 -15.35 0.37 -7.95
C VAL A 193 -14.49 0.71 -9.16
N ALA A 194 -13.23 1.06 -8.91
CA ALA A 194 -12.26 1.32 -9.96
C ALA A 194 -11.77 -0.01 -10.57
N GLN A 195 -12.15 -0.28 -11.82
CA GLN A 195 -11.73 -1.48 -12.55
C GLN A 195 -10.85 -1.10 -13.73
N ARG A 196 -9.79 -1.86 -13.97
CA ARG A 196 -8.93 -1.63 -15.13
C ARG A 196 -9.56 -2.19 -16.40
N GLU A 197 -9.64 -1.38 -17.45
CA GLU A 197 -10.02 -1.84 -18.78
C GLU A 197 -8.95 -2.73 -19.42
N ARG A 198 -7.66 -2.46 -19.11
CA ARG A 198 -6.51 -3.19 -19.62
C ARG A 198 -5.77 -3.84 -18.49
N LEU A 199 -5.51 -5.11 -18.62
CA LEU A 199 -4.56 -5.81 -17.75
C LEU A 199 -3.15 -5.34 -18.12
N VAL A 200 -2.43 -4.80 -17.15
CA VAL A 200 -1.00 -4.55 -17.30
C VAL A 200 -0.31 -5.92 -17.36
N PRO A 201 0.57 -6.18 -18.35
CA PRO A 201 1.27 -7.44 -18.44
C PRO A 201 1.99 -7.82 -17.14
N GLY A 202 1.76 -9.03 -16.63
CA GLY A 202 2.31 -9.51 -15.36
C GLY A 202 1.50 -9.15 -14.12
N GLU A 203 0.74 -8.06 -14.11
CA GLU A 203 -0.02 -7.60 -12.93
C GLU A 203 -0.98 -8.65 -12.34
N PRO A 204 -1.74 -9.44 -13.14
CA PRO A 204 -2.60 -10.45 -12.56
C PRO A 204 -1.85 -11.51 -11.76
N ALA A 205 -0.65 -11.88 -12.20
CA ALA A 205 0.19 -12.84 -11.48
C ALA A 205 0.75 -12.24 -10.20
N ASP A 206 1.17 -10.97 -10.22
CA ASP A 206 1.65 -10.24 -9.05
C ASP A 206 0.55 -10.05 -8.01
N ASN A 207 -0.65 -9.63 -8.44
CA ASN A 207 -1.81 -9.50 -7.55
C ASN A 207 -2.23 -10.85 -6.97
N ALA A 208 -2.20 -11.93 -7.76
CA ALA A 208 -2.48 -13.27 -7.28
C ALA A 208 -1.48 -13.71 -6.21
N ALA A 209 -0.19 -13.48 -6.40
CA ALA A 209 0.84 -13.80 -5.42
C ALA A 209 0.64 -13.03 -4.09
N VAL A 210 0.22 -11.77 -4.14
CA VAL A 210 -0.14 -10.99 -2.95
C VAL A 210 -1.37 -11.59 -2.26
N LEU A 211 -2.44 -11.86 -3.02
CA LEU A 211 -3.68 -12.41 -2.47
C LEU A 211 -3.49 -13.80 -1.86
N GLU A 212 -2.68 -14.68 -2.49
CA GLU A 212 -2.39 -16.01 -1.95
C GLU A 212 -1.71 -15.97 -0.58
N ARG A 213 -0.95 -14.90 -0.29
CA ARG A 213 -0.32 -14.69 1.03
C ARG A 213 -1.26 -14.02 2.02
N LEU A 214 -2.16 -13.16 1.53
CA LEU A 214 -2.97 -12.25 2.35
C LEU A 214 -4.28 -12.88 2.80
N VAL A 215 -4.97 -13.62 1.91
CA VAL A 215 -6.31 -14.11 2.21
C VAL A 215 -6.29 -15.47 2.90
N ALA A 216 -7.25 -15.70 3.78
CA ALA A 216 -7.36 -16.99 4.48
C ALA A 216 -7.92 -18.11 3.59
N ASN A 217 -8.48 -17.80 2.41
CA ASN A 217 -9.01 -18.75 1.42
C ASN A 217 -8.28 -18.65 0.06
N PRO A 218 -6.95 -18.91 0.00
CA PRO A 218 -6.14 -18.70 -1.19
C PRO A 218 -6.54 -19.56 -2.39
N GLU A 219 -7.23 -20.68 -2.17
CA GLU A 219 -7.76 -21.54 -3.24
C GLU A 219 -8.76 -20.81 -4.16
N GLN A 220 -9.38 -19.72 -3.69
CA GLN A 220 -10.29 -18.89 -4.49
C GLN A 220 -9.54 -18.04 -5.53
N VAL A 221 -8.27 -17.72 -5.31
CA VAL A 221 -7.47 -16.85 -6.19
C VAL A 221 -7.39 -17.40 -7.61
N SER A 222 -7.11 -18.69 -7.76
CA SER A 222 -7.04 -19.34 -9.07
C SER A 222 -8.37 -19.32 -9.84
N GLY A 223 -9.50 -19.31 -9.14
CA GLY A 223 -10.84 -19.17 -9.74
C GLY A 223 -11.09 -17.76 -10.26
N TYR A 224 -10.63 -16.77 -9.52
CA TYR A 224 -10.73 -15.36 -9.88
C TYR A 224 -9.99 -15.03 -11.18
N MET A 225 -8.79 -15.54 -11.34
CA MET A 225 -7.94 -15.35 -12.52
C MET A 225 -8.57 -15.85 -13.83
N ARG A 226 -9.54 -16.78 -13.79
CA ARG A 226 -10.16 -17.37 -14.99
C ARG A 226 -11.36 -16.60 -15.51
N GLN A 227 -11.93 -15.70 -14.70
CA GLN A 227 -13.09 -14.91 -15.09
C GLN A 227 -12.59 -13.49 -15.41
N ASN A 228 -12.13 -13.29 -16.64
CA ASN A 228 -11.76 -11.96 -17.13
C ASN A 228 -12.91 -10.99 -16.90
N GLY A 229 -12.60 -9.89 -16.23
CA GLY A 229 -13.57 -8.93 -15.77
C GLY A 229 -14.51 -8.42 -16.88
N VAL A 230 -15.71 -8.11 -16.50
CA VAL A 230 -16.63 -7.34 -17.33
C VAL A 230 -15.98 -5.99 -17.55
N ALA A 231 -15.69 -5.64 -18.82
CA ALA A 231 -15.23 -4.32 -19.17
C ALA A 231 -16.27 -3.28 -18.69
N VAL A 232 -15.86 -2.41 -17.78
CA VAL A 232 -16.67 -1.26 -17.40
C VAL A 232 -16.50 -0.24 -18.53
N GLU A 233 -17.59 0.20 -19.14
CA GLU A 233 -17.53 1.35 -20.05
C GLU A 233 -17.16 2.58 -19.22
N VAL A 234 -15.90 2.98 -19.31
CA VAL A 234 -15.44 4.29 -18.81
C VAL A 234 -15.76 5.33 -19.88
N ASP A 235 -16.33 6.44 -19.48
CA ASP A 235 -16.54 7.56 -20.38
C ASP A 235 -15.16 8.14 -20.79
N LYS A 236 -14.73 7.77 -22.01
CA LYS A 236 -13.41 8.13 -22.56
C LYS A 236 -13.35 9.56 -23.06
N GLY A 237 -14.48 10.31 -23.03
CA GLY A 237 -14.59 11.61 -23.70
C GLY A 237 -13.69 12.69 -23.13
N ASP A 238 -13.42 12.65 -21.81
CA ASP A 238 -12.77 13.74 -21.10
C ASP A 238 -11.30 13.46 -20.73
N PHE A 239 -10.84 12.20 -20.79
CA PHE A 239 -9.48 11.86 -20.43
C PHE A 239 -8.52 12.02 -21.60
N GLN A 240 -7.98 13.24 -21.73
CA GLN A 240 -6.94 13.59 -22.71
C GLN A 240 -5.69 14.05 -21.95
N PRO A 241 -4.61 13.27 -21.90
CA PRO A 241 -3.36 13.76 -21.31
C PRO A 241 -2.80 14.90 -22.18
N SER A 242 -2.44 16.00 -21.54
CA SER A 242 -1.75 17.11 -22.20
C SER A 242 -0.31 16.75 -22.59
N ALA A 243 0.29 15.78 -21.90
CA ALA A 243 1.55 15.14 -22.25
C ALA A 243 1.27 13.70 -22.67
N ALA A 244 1.41 13.39 -23.94
CA ALA A 244 1.46 12.00 -24.37
C ALA A 244 2.63 11.32 -23.64
N PRO A 245 2.48 10.05 -23.18
CA PRO A 245 3.63 9.24 -22.80
C PRO A 245 4.66 9.36 -23.93
N SER A 246 5.92 9.56 -23.59
CA SER A 246 7.00 9.78 -24.57
C SER A 246 7.15 8.66 -25.60
N LEU A 247 6.26 7.65 -25.56
CA LEU A 247 6.43 6.36 -26.21
C LEU A 247 5.10 5.92 -26.81
N MET A 248 5.04 5.87 -28.12
CA MET A 248 3.87 5.43 -28.85
C MET A 248 3.47 3.99 -28.46
N GLY A 249 2.28 3.86 -27.86
CA GLY A 249 1.66 2.57 -27.59
C GLY A 249 1.97 1.93 -26.22
N SER A 250 2.83 2.53 -25.41
CA SER A 250 3.12 2.05 -24.05
C SER A 250 2.05 2.50 -23.04
N GLY A 251 1.69 1.62 -22.11
CA GLY A 251 0.96 2.01 -20.91
C GLY A 251 1.82 2.93 -20.05
N VAL A 252 1.18 3.69 -19.16
CA VAL A 252 1.87 4.51 -18.16
C VAL A 252 1.78 3.78 -16.83
N SER A 253 2.93 3.50 -16.22
CA SER A 253 2.99 2.84 -14.90
C SER A 253 3.10 3.84 -13.76
N TYR A 254 3.69 5.01 -14.03
CA TYR A 254 3.99 6.01 -13.02
C TYR A 254 3.50 7.39 -13.45
N LEU A 255 2.66 8.00 -12.63
CA LEU A 255 2.10 9.33 -12.81
C LEU A 255 2.71 10.30 -11.80
N ILE A 256 3.33 11.36 -12.26
CA ILE A 256 3.80 12.47 -11.43
C ILE A 256 2.85 13.64 -11.60
N ILE A 257 2.17 14.03 -10.53
CA ILE A 257 1.31 15.22 -10.51
C ILE A 257 2.05 16.33 -9.79
N THR A 258 2.18 17.50 -10.44
CA THR A 258 2.91 18.63 -9.88
C THR A 258 2.28 19.97 -10.32
N SER A 259 2.96 21.08 -10.06
CA SER A 259 2.60 22.41 -10.62
C SER A 259 3.47 22.76 -11.82
N ASN A 260 3.00 23.70 -12.65
CA ASN A 260 3.78 24.23 -13.77
C ASN A 260 5.17 24.75 -13.34
N SER A 261 5.27 25.30 -12.14
CA SER A 261 6.53 25.85 -11.62
C SER A 261 7.60 24.81 -11.28
N LEU A 262 7.22 23.55 -11.04
CA LEU A 262 8.11 22.46 -10.63
C LEU A 262 8.28 21.40 -11.73
N ALA A 263 7.46 21.43 -12.78
CA ALA A 263 7.35 20.38 -13.80
C ALA A 263 8.69 20.05 -14.48
N THR A 264 9.58 21.02 -14.68
CA THR A 264 10.87 20.80 -15.36
C THR A 264 11.77 19.81 -14.59
N GLU A 265 11.82 19.90 -13.27
CA GLU A 265 12.63 18.97 -12.47
C GLU A 265 11.97 17.59 -12.41
N PHE A 266 10.67 17.53 -12.26
CA PHE A 266 9.96 16.25 -12.29
C PHE A 266 9.98 15.57 -13.66
N GLN A 267 10.14 16.33 -14.77
CA GLN A 267 10.38 15.74 -16.08
C GLN A 267 11.72 15.00 -16.14
N ARG A 268 12.79 15.52 -15.49
CA ARG A 268 14.07 14.82 -15.37
C ARG A 268 13.89 13.47 -14.64
N LEU A 269 13.08 13.45 -13.57
CA LEU A 269 12.75 12.20 -12.88
C LEU A 269 11.98 11.25 -13.78
N ALA A 270 10.99 11.76 -14.53
CA ALA A 270 10.19 10.96 -15.44
C ALA A 270 11.03 10.34 -16.56
N ASP A 271 11.96 11.10 -17.13
CA ASP A 271 12.90 10.61 -18.16
C ASP A 271 13.81 9.52 -17.61
N PHE A 272 14.33 9.72 -16.38
CA PHE A 272 15.16 8.72 -15.70
C PHE A 272 14.40 7.43 -15.43
N LYS A 273 13.20 7.50 -14.83
CA LYS A 273 12.36 6.32 -14.55
C LYS A 273 11.93 5.59 -15.81
N THR A 274 11.58 6.35 -16.85
CA THR A 274 11.26 5.79 -18.16
C THR A 274 12.45 5.01 -18.72
N SER A 275 13.67 5.53 -18.60
CA SER A 275 14.89 4.85 -19.06
C SER A 275 15.18 3.54 -18.29
N GLN A 276 14.60 3.38 -17.11
CA GLN A 276 14.69 2.16 -16.30
C GLN A 276 13.59 1.13 -16.60
N GLY A 277 12.65 1.42 -17.52
CA GLY A 277 11.52 0.54 -17.82
C GLY A 277 10.28 0.80 -16.99
N ILE A 278 10.19 1.98 -16.35
CA ILE A 278 9.01 2.46 -15.64
C ILE A 278 8.41 3.63 -16.45
N PRO A 279 7.50 3.36 -17.39
CA PRO A 279 6.90 4.41 -18.23
C PRO A 279 6.24 5.49 -17.37
N THR A 280 6.79 6.70 -17.41
CA THR A 280 6.42 7.79 -16.52
C THR A 280 5.91 9.00 -17.29
N VAL A 281 4.87 9.66 -16.76
CA VAL A 281 4.35 10.91 -17.30
C VAL A 281 4.22 11.96 -16.21
N VAL A 282 4.53 13.21 -16.54
CA VAL A 282 4.31 14.39 -15.69
C VAL A 282 3.07 15.12 -16.15
N VAL A 283 2.15 15.38 -15.23
CA VAL A 283 0.94 16.16 -15.48
C VAL A 283 0.82 17.25 -14.42
N THR A 284 0.46 18.47 -14.85
CA THR A 284 0.35 19.55 -13.89
C THR A 284 -1.08 19.69 -13.35
N LYS A 285 -1.22 20.15 -12.10
CA LYS A 285 -2.53 20.42 -11.49
C LYS A 285 -3.31 21.46 -12.31
N GLU A 286 -2.59 22.39 -12.94
CA GLU A 286 -3.17 23.42 -13.80
C GLU A 286 -3.78 22.79 -15.06
N ASP A 287 -3.10 21.82 -15.69
CA ASP A 287 -3.62 21.08 -16.83
C ASP A 287 -4.83 20.21 -16.43
N ILE A 288 -4.75 19.51 -15.32
CA ILE A 288 -5.87 18.72 -14.78
C ILE A 288 -7.09 19.63 -14.58
N THR A 289 -6.89 20.78 -13.92
CA THR A 289 -7.98 21.71 -13.62
C THR A 289 -8.58 22.34 -14.87
N ALA A 290 -7.76 22.61 -15.89
CA ALA A 290 -8.21 23.26 -17.13
C ALA A 290 -8.92 22.29 -18.09
N ASN A 291 -8.49 21.02 -18.14
CA ASN A 291 -8.83 20.09 -19.22
C ASN A 291 -9.57 18.82 -18.75
N PHE A 292 -9.80 18.64 -17.47
CA PHE A 292 -10.47 17.46 -16.92
C PHE A 292 -11.77 17.84 -16.22
N ARG A 293 -12.68 16.86 -16.02
CA ARG A 293 -13.93 17.07 -15.28
C ARG A 293 -13.66 17.56 -13.86
N ASN A 294 -14.46 18.47 -13.37
CA ASN A 294 -14.30 19.00 -12.02
C ASN A 294 -14.94 18.08 -10.99
N GLY A 295 -14.20 17.79 -9.91
CA GLY A 295 -14.73 17.31 -8.64
C GLY A 295 -15.35 18.47 -7.83
N ALA A 296 -15.76 18.19 -6.60
CA ALA A 296 -16.26 19.22 -5.69
C ALA A 296 -15.16 20.24 -5.29
N ASP A 297 -13.90 19.78 -5.31
CA ASP A 297 -12.71 20.59 -5.06
C ASP A 297 -11.50 20.05 -5.86
N ILE A 298 -10.33 20.69 -5.68
CA ILE A 298 -9.11 20.29 -6.38
C ILE A 298 -8.63 18.90 -5.99
N GLN A 299 -8.78 18.51 -4.73
CA GLN A 299 -8.38 17.19 -4.26
C GLN A 299 -9.22 16.09 -4.92
N GLU A 300 -10.53 16.28 -4.99
CA GLU A 300 -11.40 15.32 -5.68
C GLU A 300 -11.14 15.30 -7.18
N THR A 301 -10.89 16.46 -7.80
CA THR A 301 -10.52 16.55 -9.22
C THR A 301 -9.26 15.73 -9.51
N ILE A 302 -8.21 15.85 -8.68
CA ILE A 302 -6.97 15.07 -8.79
C ILE A 302 -7.25 13.58 -8.56
N ARG A 303 -8.03 13.20 -7.54
CA ARG A 303 -8.37 11.80 -7.28
C ARG A 303 -9.11 11.15 -8.44
N LEU A 304 -10.06 11.85 -9.03
CA LEU A 304 -10.79 11.38 -10.21
C LEU A 304 -9.86 11.22 -11.43
N TYR A 305 -8.89 12.12 -11.59
CA TYR A 305 -7.87 12.02 -12.64
C TYR A 305 -6.98 10.79 -12.44
N ILE A 306 -6.52 10.56 -11.21
CA ILE A 306 -5.74 9.36 -10.86
C ILE A 306 -6.55 8.08 -11.14
N ARG A 307 -7.85 8.08 -10.81
CA ARG A 307 -8.76 6.96 -11.08
C ARG A 307 -8.84 6.64 -12.56
N ASP A 308 -9.03 7.65 -13.41
CA ASP A 308 -9.08 7.44 -14.86
C ASP A 308 -7.71 6.99 -15.41
N ALA A 309 -6.59 7.55 -14.91
CA ALA A 309 -5.25 7.12 -15.26
C ALA A 309 -4.99 5.65 -14.85
N TYR A 310 -5.44 5.24 -13.66
CA TYR A 310 -5.39 3.85 -13.23
C TYR A 310 -6.16 2.93 -14.19
N GLN A 311 -7.40 3.31 -14.55
CA GLN A 311 -8.27 2.49 -15.38
C GLN A 311 -7.82 2.43 -16.84
N LEU A 312 -7.38 3.55 -17.41
CA LEU A 312 -7.16 3.71 -18.86
C LEU A 312 -5.70 3.55 -19.28
N TRP A 313 -4.75 3.95 -18.41
CA TRP A 313 -3.32 3.89 -18.73
C TRP A 313 -2.60 2.73 -18.05
N GLY A 314 -3.13 2.23 -16.94
CA GLY A 314 -2.49 1.19 -16.13
C GLY A 314 -1.55 1.75 -15.07
N VAL A 315 -1.74 3.01 -14.64
CA VAL A 315 -0.96 3.63 -13.56
C VAL A 315 -1.05 2.81 -12.29
N SER A 316 0.09 2.53 -11.68
CA SER A 316 0.21 1.83 -10.40
C SER A 316 0.89 2.69 -9.34
N TYR A 317 1.71 3.67 -9.75
CA TYR A 317 2.45 4.54 -8.85
C TYR A 317 2.07 5.99 -9.11
N VAL A 318 1.95 6.78 -8.04
CA VAL A 318 1.63 8.22 -8.13
C VAL A 318 2.57 8.99 -7.21
N LEU A 319 3.29 9.97 -7.75
CA LEU A 319 4.03 10.94 -6.96
C LEU A 319 3.26 12.26 -6.93
N LEU A 320 2.94 12.72 -5.74
CA LEU A 320 2.46 14.07 -5.51
C LEU A 320 3.67 14.99 -5.41
N GLY A 321 4.06 15.57 -6.56
CA GLY A 321 5.25 16.41 -6.72
C GLY A 321 5.00 17.84 -6.24
N GLY A 322 4.84 18.03 -4.94
CA GLY A 322 4.62 19.30 -4.29
C GLY A 322 4.26 19.15 -2.82
N ASP A 323 4.63 20.14 -2.02
CA ASP A 323 4.23 20.28 -0.64
C ASP A 323 2.73 20.65 -0.53
N SER A 324 2.21 20.72 0.68
CA SER A 324 0.79 21.00 0.98
C SER A 324 0.27 22.33 0.39
N ASP A 325 1.14 23.32 0.22
CA ASP A 325 0.84 24.60 -0.43
C ASP A 325 0.80 24.50 -1.97
N VAL A 326 1.47 23.52 -2.54
CA VAL A 326 1.49 23.24 -4.01
C VAL A 326 0.39 22.25 -4.36
N LEU A 327 0.32 21.12 -3.68
CA LEU A 327 -0.68 20.07 -3.87
C LEU A 327 -1.37 19.78 -2.52
N PRO A 328 -2.53 20.37 -2.26
CA PRO A 328 -3.19 20.24 -0.96
C PRO A 328 -3.62 18.79 -0.70
N PRO A 329 -3.31 18.25 0.50
CA PRO A 329 -3.78 16.93 0.90
C PRO A 329 -5.29 16.93 1.15
N ARG A 330 -5.89 15.76 1.26
CA ARG A 330 -7.21 15.64 1.89
C ARG A 330 -7.04 15.68 3.40
N TYR A 331 -7.79 16.57 4.06
CA TYR A 331 -7.93 16.54 5.49
C TYR A 331 -9.12 15.65 5.84
N VAL A 332 -8.88 14.61 6.65
CA VAL A 332 -9.93 13.75 7.19
C VAL A 332 -10.20 14.10 8.64
N GLU A 333 -11.45 13.95 9.05
CA GLU A 333 -11.83 14.21 10.42
C GLU A 333 -11.82 12.91 11.24
N ASN A 334 -11.13 12.96 12.36
CA ASN A 334 -11.21 11.91 13.37
C ASN A 334 -11.66 12.49 14.71
N SER A 335 -12.96 12.64 14.88
CA SER A 335 -13.58 13.28 16.05
C SER A 335 -13.57 12.42 17.32
N TYR A 336 -13.11 11.16 17.24
CA TYR A 336 -13.13 10.23 18.37
C TYR A 336 -12.17 10.59 19.49
N TYR A 337 -11.14 11.37 19.19
CA TYR A 337 -10.10 11.72 20.16
C TYR A 337 -9.87 13.23 20.25
N PRO A 338 -10.87 14.00 20.68
CA PRO A 338 -10.72 15.46 20.82
C PRO A 338 -9.62 15.85 21.82
N SER A 339 -9.14 14.90 22.65
CA SER A 339 -8.02 15.10 23.57
C SER A 339 -6.65 15.11 22.90
N ILE A 340 -6.51 14.65 21.66
CA ILE A 340 -5.22 14.62 20.93
C ILE A 340 -4.91 15.93 20.19
N GLY A 341 -5.70 16.97 20.40
CA GLY A 341 -5.41 18.34 19.95
C GLY A 341 -5.80 18.67 18.51
N SER A 342 -5.58 17.81 17.51
CA SER A 342 -6.03 18.00 16.14
C SER A 342 -6.96 16.89 15.72
N THR A 343 -8.16 17.24 15.32
CA THR A 343 -9.13 16.29 14.75
C THR A 343 -8.95 16.10 13.26
N TRP A 344 -8.10 16.92 12.62
CA TRP A 344 -7.86 16.94 11.18
C TRP A 344 -6.51 16.31 10.86
N ILE A 345 -6.55 15.21 10.10
CA ILE A 345 -5.35 14.49 9.63
C ILE A 345 -5.16 14.80 8.14
N PRO A 346 -4.04 15.43 7.72
CA PRO A 346 -3.69 15.53 6.31
C PRO A 346 -3.28 14.14 5.82
N THR A 347 -4.00 13.61 4.83
CA THR A 347 -3.69 12.26 4.34
C THR A 347 -3.66 12.20 2.81
N ASP A 348 -2.63 11.58 2.28
CA ASP A 348 -2.51 11.26 0.87
C ASP A 348 -3.15 9.90 0.53
N LEU A 349 -3.58 9.13 1.53
CA LEU A 349 -4.34 7.90 1.36
C LEU A 349 -5.62 8.12 0.53
N TYR A 350 -6.20 9.32 0.59
CA TYR A 350 -7.32 9.74 -0.24
C TYR A 350 -7.05 9.60 -1.75
N PHE A 351 -5.80 9.82 -2.18
CA PHE A 351 -5.39 9.71 -3.57
C PHE A 351 -4.97 8.29 -3.95
N ALA A 352 -4.71 7.44 -2.97
CA ALA A 352 -4.33 6.05 -3.16
C ALA A 352 -5.55 5.12 -3.26
N CYS A 353 -6.58 5.38 -2.44
CA CYS A 353 -7.82 4.61 -2.38
C CYS A 353 -8.83 5.21 -3.35
N LEU A 354 -8.95 4.61 -4.53
CA LEU A 354 -9.78 5.13 -5.63
C LEU A 354 -11.24 4.67 -5.54
N ASP A 355 -11.50 3.68 -4.72
CA ASP A 355 -12.81 3.13 -4.45
C ASP A 355 -13.48 3.81 -3.24
N GLY A 356 -14.76 3.53 -3.03
CA GLY A 356 -15.53 4.08 -1.92
C GLY A 356 -15.86 5.57 -2.06
N ASN A 357 -16.58 6.07 -1.07
CA ASN A 357 -17.05 7.45 -1.01
C ASN A 357 -16.58 8.10 0.30
N TRP A 358 -15.63 9.01 0.19
CA TRP A 358 -15.01 9.72 1.32
C TRP A 358 -15.85 10.89 1.87
N ASN A 359 -17.02 11.14 1.29
CA ASN A 359 -17.99 12.13 1.75
C ASN A 359 -19.41 11.68 1.40
N ARG A 360 -19.83 10.54 1.96
CA ARG A 360 -21.11 9.90 1.66
C ARG A 360 -22.31 10.74 2.09
N ASN A 361 -22.21 11.42 3.21
CA ASN A 361 -23.28 12.24 3.77
C ASN A 361 -23.34 13.65 3.14
N GLY A 362 -22.32 14.03 2.32
CA GLY A 362 -22.28 15.31 1.59
C GLY A 362 -22.04 16.52 2.49
N ASN A 363 -21.43 16.34 3.66
CA ASN A 363 -21.07 17.44 4.54
C ASN A 363 -19.69 18.03 4.20
N SER A 364 -19.11 18.85 5.07
CA SER A 364 -17.77 19.43 4.87
C SER A 364 -16.63 18.57 5.47
N GLN A 365 -16.95 17.44 6.05
CA GLN A 365 -16.03 16.54 6.71
C GLN A 365 -15.81 15.33 5.79
N PHE A 366 -14.60 14.84 5.73
CA PHE A 366 -14.22 13.72 4.89
C PHE A 366 -13.64 12.60 5.73
N GLY A 367 -13.91 11.37 5.34
CA GLY A 367 -13.33 10.21 6.01
C GLY A 367 -13.96 9.92 7.37
N GLU A 368 -15.16 10.41 7.65
CA GLU A 368 -15.82 10.24 8.93
C GLU A 368 -16.15 8.77 9.24
N PRO A 369 -15.77 8.27 10.40
CA PRO A 369 -16.22 6.95 10.84
C PRO A 369 -17.70 6.96 11.24
N ALA A 370 -18.34 5.79 11.27
CA ALA A 370 -19.71 5.65 11.73
C ALA A 370 -19.84 5.96 13.24
N VAL A 371 -20.78 6.82 13.64
CA VAL A 371 -21.03 7.22 15.04
C VAL A 371 -22.51 7.14 15.36
N GLY A 372 -22.90 6.25 16.24
CA GLY A 372 -24.30 6.13 16.70
C GLY A 372 -25.27 5.82 15.56
N ALA A 373 -26.10 6.79 15.19
CA ALA A 373 -27.03 6.66 14.06
C ALA A 373 -26.46 7.17 12.73
N ASP A 374 -25.32 7.84 12.74
CA ASP A 374 -24.60 8.26 11.55
C ASP A 374 -23.78 7.09 11.02
N LEU A 375 -24.01 6.75 9.75
CA LEU A 375 -23.32 5.65 9.08
C LEU A 375 -21.88 6.03 8.67
N GLY A 376 -21.47 7.29 8.89
CA GLY A 376 -20.18 7.81 8.44
C GLY A 376 -19.98 7.74 6.93
N ASP A 377 -18.76 7.94 6.51
CA ASP A 377 -18.36 7.82 5.13
C ASP A 377 -18.02 6.37 4.75
N ALA A 378 -18.23 6.04 3.49
CA ALA A 378 -17.95 4.71 2.96
C ALA A 378 -16.52 4.66 2.38
N CYS A 379 -15.51 4.97 3.21
CA CYS A 379 -14.12 4.88 2.82
C CYS A 379 -13.74 3.42 2.56
N ASP A 380 -13.12 3.16 1.42
CA ASP A 380 -12.38 1.94 1.19
C ASP A 380 -10.90 2.25 1.41
N PHE A 381 -10.26 1.54 2.34
CA PHE A 381 -8.86 1.76 2.69
C PHE A 381 -7.90 0.82 1.93
N ALA A 382 -8.38 0.06 0.97
CA ALA A 382 -7.55 -0.73 0.07
C ALA A 382 -7.00 0.16 -1.06
N GLU A 383 -5.69 0.23 -1.16
CA GLU A 383 -5.02 1.14 -2.10
C GLU A 383 -4.94 0.52 -3.51
N GLU A 384 -5.51 1.18 -4.53
CA GLU A 384 -5.38 0.79 -5.94
C GLU A 384 -4.06 1.22 -6.54
N VAL A 385 -3.55 2.39 -6.11
CA VAL A 385 -2.27 2.96 -6.54
C VAL A 385 -1.39 3.25 -5.34
N PHE A 386 -0.09 3.19 -5.54
CA PHE A 386 0.92 3.39 -4.51
C PHE A 386 1.39 4.84 -4.55
N VAL A 387 1.05 5.60 -3.52
CA VAL A 387 1.26 7.06 -3.48
C VAL A 387 2.47 7.41 -2.60
N GLY A 388 3.26 8.36 -3.07
CA GLY A 388 4.27 9.06 -2.28
C GLY A 388 4.22 10.55 -2.54
N ARG A 389 4.81 11.35 -1.66
CA ARG A 389 4.87 12.80 -1.78
C ARG A 389 6.31 13.30 -1.83
N ALA A 390 6.62 14.13 -2.82
CA ALA A 390 7.78 15.00 -2.77
C ALA A 390 7.34 16.34 -2.15
N ALA A 391 7.54 16.49 -0.83
CA ALA A 391 7.15 17.69 -0.10
C ALA A 391 8.12 18.84 -0.42
N VAL A 392 7.93 19.48 -1.56
CA VAL A 392 8.77 20.55 -2.10
C VAL A 392 7.92 21.70 -2.63
N SER A 393 8.30 22.94 -2.32
CA SER A 393 7.58 24.15 -2.73
C SER A 393 8.35 24.98 -3.77
N THR A 394 9.64 24.69 -3.99
CA THR A 394 10.47 25.44 -4.93
C THR A 394 11.18 24.56 -5.93
N LEU A 395 11.52 25.11 -7.09
CA LEU A 395 12.27 24.39 -8.13
C LEU A 395 13.62 23.85 -7.60
N THR A 396 14.31 24.60 -6.71
CA THR A 396 15.56 24.15 -6.09
C THR A 396 15.35 22.92 -5.22
N GLN A 397 14.31 22.90 -4.38
CA GLN A 397 13.99 21.72 -3.55
C GLN A 397 13.60 20.52 -4.43
N ALA A 398 12.81 20.75 -5.50
CA ALA A 398 12.49 19.70 -6.46
C ALA A 398 13.75 19.14 -7.14
N GLY A 399 14.70 20.00 -7.51
CA GLY A 399 15.99 19.59 -8.05
C GLY A 399 16.78 18.71 -7.07
N VAL A 400 16.88 19.10 -5.79
CA VAL A 400 17.52 18.30 -4.74
C VAL A 400 16.85 16.91 -4.60
N PHE A 401 15.52 16.87 -4.55
CA PHE A 401 14.77 15.62 -4.46
C PHE A 401 15.09 14.69 -5.65
N VAL A 402 15.02 15.21 -6.86
CA VAL A 402 15.28 14.44 -8.09
C VAL A 402 16.73 13.97 -8.15
N ASP A 403 17.69 14.84 -7.84
CA ASP A 403 19.13 14.49 -7.83
C ASP A 403 19.42 13.35 -6.85
N LYS A 404 18.82 13.38 -5.65
CA LYS A 404 18.97 12.32 -4.64
C LYS A 404 18.39 10.99 -5.13
N VAL A 405 17.19 10.99 -5.75
CA VAL A 405 16.60 9.76 -6.30
C VAL A 405 17.50 9.15 -7.38
N ILE A 406 17.98 9.98 -8.31
CA ILE A 406 18.86 9.53 -9.39
C ILE A 406 20.18 8.98 -8.82
N ALA A 407 20.80 9.69 -7.86
CA ALA A 407 22.05 9.25 -7.23
C ALA A 407 21.88 7.94 -6.47
N TYR A 408 20.82 7.80 -5.68
CA TYR A 408 20.53 6.60 -4.90
C TYR A 408 20.33 5.36 -5.81
N GLU A 409 19.48 5.45 -6.82
CA GLU A 409 19.21 4.32 -7.73
C GLU A 409 20.37 4.06 -8.70
N SER A 410 21.33 4.98 -8.81
CA SER A 410 22.59 4.82 -9.55
C SER A 410 23.73 4.34 -8.67
N THR A 411 23.47 3.88 -7.46
CA THR A 411 24.51 3.38 -6.53
C THR A 411 25.33 2.28 -7.18
N ALA A 412 26.64 2.39 -7.08
CA ALA A 412 27.56 1.47 -7.72
C ALA A 412 27.56 0.09 -7.07
N ALA A 413 27.81 -0.94 -7.89
CA ALA A 413 27.97 -2.31 -7.40
C ALA A 413 29.06 -2.41 -6.33
N GLY A 414 28.79 -3.20 -5.28
CA GLY A 414 29.71 -3.40 -4.18
C GLY A 414 29.75 -2.26 -3.15
N ALA A 415 28.84 -1.30 -3.21
CA ALA A 415 28.68 -0.28 -2.19
C ALA A 415 28.23 -0.93 -0.87
N GLY A 416 29.04 -0.87 0.18
CA GLY A 416 28.83 -1.60 1.44
C GLY A 416 28.03 -0.82 2.47
N TRP A 417 27.35 0.29 2.10
CA TRP A 417 26.50 1.05 3.02
C TRP A 417 25.01 0.65 2.93
N PRO A 418 24.49 0.14 1.78
CA PRO A 418 23.09 -0.21 1.66
C PRO A 418 22.65 -1.44 2.49
N ASP A 419 23.60 -2.30 2.87
CA ASP A 419 23.37 -3.51 3.65
C ASP A 419 23.35 -3.28 5.17
N ARG A 420 23.21 -2.02 5.63
CA ARG A 420 23.30 -1.65 7.04
C ARG A 420 22.04 -0.97 7.54
N VAL A 421 21.54 -1.41 8.70
CA VAL A 421 20.39 -0.81 9.37
C VAL A 421 20.76 -0.28 10.76
N LEU A 422 20.27 0.93 11.06
CA LEU A 422 20.39 1.57 12.36
C LEU A 422 19.07 1.54 13.08
N PHE A 423 19.04 1.05 14.31
CA PHE A 423 17.94 1.17 15.25
C PHE A 423 18.28 2.22 16.31
N ALA A 424 17.48 3.28 16.36
CA ALA A 424 17.57 4.33 17.38
C ALA A 424 16.29 4.32 18.21
N ALA A 425 16.35 3.80 19.45
CA ALA A 425 15.17 3.58 20.27
C ALA A 425 15.29 4.16 21.67
N GLU A 426 14.21 4.81 22.13
CA GLU A 426 14.08 5.40 23.46
C GLU A 426 13.21 4.54 24.36
N VAL A 427 13.27 4.80 25.66
CA VAL A 427 12.24 4.43 26.61
C VAL A 427 11.01 5.29 26.35
N LEU A 428 9.90 4.65 25.94
CA LEU A 428 8.67 5.37 25.61
C LEU A 428 7.88 5.78 26.87
N PHE A 429 7.90 4.94 27.91
CA PHE A 429 7.25 5.25 29.17
C PHE A 429 8.05 4.71 30.36
N PRO A 430 8.40 5.58 31.34
CA PRO A 430 8.04 7.00 31.43
C PRO A 430 8.74 7.84 30.36
N SER A 431 8.08 8.90 29.86
CA SER A 431 8.61 9.78 28.81
C SER A 431 9.74 10.71 29.30
N ASP A 432 9.93 10.83 30.60
CA ASP A 432 11.02 11.53 31.29
C ASP A 432 11.98 10.56 31.98
N PHE A 433 12.27 9.43 31.33
CA PHE A 433 13.08 8.35 31.88
C PHE A 433 14.45 8.82 32.40
N HIS A 434 14.82 8.33 33.58
CA HIS A 434 16.16 8.47 34.15
C HIS A 434 16.72 7.07 34.53
N PRO A 435 18.06 6.88 34.44
CA PRO A 435 18.65 5.59 34.79
C PRO A 435 18.25 5.09 36.18
N GLY A 436 17.61 3.93 36.23
CA GLY A 436 17.10 3.29 37.43
C GLY A 436 15.59 3.44 37.64
N ASP A 437 14.89 4.20 36.78
CA ASP A 437 13.44 4.23 36.79
C ASP A 437 12.84 2.90 36.31
N SER A 438 11.60 2.64 36.73
CA SER A 438 10.85 1.50 36.24
C SER A 438 10.32 1.80 34.82
N ILE A 439 10.67 0.96 33.86
CA ILE A 439 10.24 1.06 32.48
C ILE A 439 8.91 0.33 32.31
N SER A 440 7.89 1.01 31.78
CA SER A 440 6.59 0.41 31.44
C SER A 440 6.43 0.13 29.96
N LEU A 441 7.18 0.83 29.09
CA LEU A 441 7.33 0.52 27.67
C LEU A 441 8.67 1.03 27.16
N ASP A 442 9.43 0.13 26.56
CA ASP A 442 10.73 0.43 25.96
C ASP A 442 10.63 0.27 24.44
N GLY A 443 11.00 1.31 23.69
CA GLY A 443 11.07 1.25 22.22
C GLY A 443 12.08 0.23 21.71
N ALA A 444 13.12 -0.05 22.50
CA ALA A 444 14.11 -1.11 22.22
C ALA A 444 13.46 -2.50 22.08
N GLN A 445 12.30 -2.75 22.73
CA GLN A 445 11.54 -3.98 22.55
C GLN A 445 11.12 -4.18 21.09
N PHE A 446 10.61 -3.13 20.45
CA PHE A 446 10.15 -3.17 19.08
C PHE A 446 11.32 -3.35 18.11
N ALA A 447 12.43 -2.66 18.39
CA ALA A 447 13.67 -2.78 17.62
C ALA A 447 14.26 -4.21 17.71
N ASP A 448 14.41 -4.76 18.91
CA ASP A 448 14.93 -6.13 19.10
C ASP A 448 13.99 -7.18 18.49
N GLN A 449 12.68 -6.96 18.51
CA GLN A 449 11.74 -7.83 17.81
C GLN A 449 12.02 -7.85 16.30
N GLN A 450 12.24 -6.71 15.66
CA GLN A 450 12.60 -6.67 14.24
C GLN A 450 13.93 -7.37 13.97
N VAL A 451 14.93 -7.14 14.81
CA VAL A 451 16.24 -7.81 14.66
C VAL A 451 16.08 -9.33 14.71
N ASN A 452 15.36 -9.85 15.71
CA ASN A 452 15.24 -11.29 15.96
C ASN A 452 14.31 -11.98 14.97
N ASP A 453 13.20 -11.34 14.59
CA ASP A 453 12.13 -11.96 13.79
C ASP A 453 12.29 -11.71 12.29
N LEU A 454 13.00 -10.64 11.88
CA LEU A 454 13.09 -10.23 10.50
C LEU A 454 14.53 -10.12 9.97
N ILE A 455 15.43 -9.39 10.65
CA ILE A 455 16.80 -9.19 10.15
C ILE A 455 17.57 -10.52 10.16
N ILE A 456 17.69 -11.16 11.32
CA ILE A 456 18.49 -12.38 11.47
C ILE A 456 17.98 -13.55 10.61
N PRO A 457 16.67 -13.83 10.52
CA PRO A 457 16.20 -14.98 9.74
C PRO A 457 16.10 -14.73 8.24
N CYS A 458 15.93 -13.46 7.79
CA CYS A 458 15.58 -13.16 6.39
C CYS A 458 16.69 -12.46 5.60
N THR A 459 17.69 -11.87 6.25
CA THR A 459 18.72 -11.05 5.58
C THR A 459 20.12 -11.35 6.09
N ASP A 460 21.13 -10.89 5.34
CA ASP A 460 22.52 -10.81 5.79
C ASP A 460 22.92 -9.38 6.22
N MET A 461 21.91 -8.49 6.43
CA MET A 461 22.16 -7.09 6.80
C MET A 461 22.87 -6.97 8.14
N GLN A 462 23.79 -6.01 8.20
CA GLN A 462 24.41 -5.62 9.47
C GLN A 462 23.52 -4.63 10.19
N TYR A 463 23.36 -4.79 11.49
CA TYR A 463 22.56 -3.87 12.30
C TYR A 463 23.35 -3.25 13.43
N MET A 464 22.94 -2.08 13.86
CA MET A 464 23.44 -1.36 15.03
C MET A 464 22.28 -0.90 15.88
N ARG A 465 22.33 -1.19 17.18
CA ARG A 465 21.33 -0.82 18.16
C ARG A 465 21.87 0.35 18.99
N MET A 466 21.25 1.50 18.82
CA MET A 466 21.47 2.68 19.66
C MET A 466 20.23 2.88 20.52
N TYR A 467 20.34 2.47 21.81
CA TYR A 467 19.22 2.57 22.74
C TYR A 467 19.52 3.56 23.86
N GLU A 468 18.47 4.17 24.42
CA GLU A 468 18.60 5.11 25.53
C GLU A 468 19.15 4.43 26.79
N THR A 469 18.82 3.17 27.01
CA THR A 469 19.29 2.35 28.14
C THR A 469 19.51 0.90 27.73
N ASP A 470 20.42 0.20 28.43
CA ASP A 470 20.65 -1.25 28.32
C ASP A 470 20.00 -2.03 29.46
N GLN A 471 19.09 -1.40 30.19
CA GLN A 471 18.47 -1.99 31.40
C GLN A 471 17.65 -3.24 31.07
N LEU A 472 16.93 -3.24 29.93
CA LEU A 472 16.08 -4.38 29.50
C LEU A 472 16.62 -5.06 28.25
N TYR A 473 17.18 -4.29 27.30
CA TYR A 473 17.64 -4.76 25.99
C TYR A 473 19.10 -4.36 25.78
N PRO A 474 19.95 -5.25 25.26
CA PRO A 474 21.35 -4.91 25.00
C PRO A 474 21.47 -3.94 23.84
N TRP A 475 22.33 -2.97 23.97
CA TRP A 475 22.69 -2.04 22.91
C TRP A 475 24.12 -2.28 22.36
N ASP A 476 24.43 -1.68 21.22
CA ASP A 476 25.77 -1.60 20.67
C ASP A 476 26.43 -0.25 21.01
N ALA A 477 25.60 0.80 21.17
CA ALA A 477 26.01 2.13 21.63
C ALA A 477 24.84 2.87 22.33
N PRO A 478 25.16 3.82 23.27
CA PRO A 478 24.13 4.63 23.90
C PRO A 478 23.54 5.64 22.90
N LEU A 479 22.20 5.82 22.94
CA LEU A 479 21.50 6.83 22.16
C LEU A 479 21.70 8.21 22.80
N THR A 480 22.51 9.03 22.16
CA THR A 480 22.71 10.45 22.50
C THR A 480 22.67 11.27 21.23
N LEU A 481 22.29 12.56 21.32
CA LEU A 481 22.23 13.43 20.14
C LEU A 481 23.56 13.46 19.36
N ALA A 482 24.68 13.64 20.06
CA ALA A 482 26.00 13.71 19.42
C ALA A 482 26.38 12.38 18.73
N ALA A 483 26.08 11.24 19.37
CA ALA A 483 26.36 9.93 18.80
C ALA A 483 25.43 9.63 17.60
N LEU A 484 24.17 10.02 17.67
CA LEU A 484 23.23 9.83 16.57
C LEU A 484 23.64 10.67 15.34
N VAL A 485 23.95 11.97 15.52
CA VAL A 485 24.41 12.84 14.44
C VAL A 485 25.69 12.28 13.80
N ASP A 486 26.69 11.90 14.60
CA ASP A 486 27.93 11.30 14.08
C ASP A 486 27.68 10.00 13.32
N THR A 487 26.74 9.18 13.83
CA THR A 487 26.35 7.90 13.21
C THR A 487 25.63 8.12 11.88
N LEU A 488 24.74 9.10 11.79
CA LEU A 488 24.05 9.44 10.55
C LEU A 488 25.01 10.01 9.50
N ASP A 489 25.95 10.86 9.90
CA ASP A 489 26.93 11.48 8.98
C ASP A 489 28.02 10.50 8.51
N ASN A 490 28.53 9.66 9.39
CA ASN A 490 29.71 8.85 9.13
C ASN A 490 29.47 7.35 9.10
N GLY A 491 28.36 6.88 9.70
CA GLY A 491 28.05 5.47 9.88
C GLY A 491 27.65 4.73 8.60
N ARG A 492 27.12 5.44 7.60
CA ARG A 492 26.73 4.91 6.30
C ARG A 492 25.72 3.79 6.42
N TYR A 493 24.49 4.13 6.79
CA TYR A 493 23.35 3.20 6.90
C TYR A 493 22.40 3.40 5.72
N GLY A 494 21.85 2.30 5.16
CA GLY A 494 20.84 2.33 4.12
C GLY A 494 19.44 2.51 4.70
N ILE A 495 19.22 2.03 5.93
CA ILE A 495 17.95 2.11 6.64
C ILE A 495 18.17 2.61 8.06
N VAL A 496 17.31 3.53 8.50
CA VAL A 496 17.25 4.06 9.86
C VAL A 496 15.86 3.82 10.41
N ASN A 497 15.77 3.08 11.50
CA ASN A 497 14.54 2.84 12.23
C ASN A 497 14.59 3.63 13.53
N GLN A 498 13.77 4.68 13.65
CA GLN A 498 13.69 5.51 14.85
C GLN A 498 12.38 5.18 15.59
N ILE A 499 12.50 4.91 16.90
CA ILE A 499 11.40 4.62 17.79
C ILE A 499 11.54 5.49 19.03
N GLY A 500 10.63 6.45 19.23
CA GLY A 500 10.75 7.42 20.32
C GLY A 500 9.62 8.42 20.30
N HIS A 501 9.80 9.50 21.05
CA HIS A 501 8.89 10.63 21.04
C HIS A 501 9.21 11.61 19.91
N GLY A 502 8.27 12.46 19.55
CA GLY A 502 8.48 13.44 18.51
C GLY A 502 7.41 14.49 18.39
N TYR A 503 7.71 15.50 17.61
CA TYR A 503 6.79 16.55 17.19
C TYR A 503 7.15 17.00 15.77
N TYR A 504 6.38 17.88 15.14
CA TYR A 504 6.62 18.19 13.73
C TYR A 504 8.03 18.76 13.46
N TYR A 505 8.72 19.36 14.42
CA TYR A 505 10.05 19.95 14.25
C TYR A 505 11.18 19.17 14.94
N ASN A 506 10.90 18.07 15.61
CA ASN A 506 11.91 17.27 16.30
C ASN A 506 11.54 15.79 16.42
N MET A 507 12.53 14.98 16.74
CA MET A 507 12.40 13.67 17.37
C MET A 507 13.28 13.65 18.62
N SER A 508 12.84 13.00 19.69
CA SER A 508 13.63 12.94 20.91
C SER A 508 14.75 11.89 20.78
N VAL A 509 15.80 12.09 21.54
CA VAL A 509 17.03 11.29 21.55
C VAL A 509 17.53 11.23 23.00
N GLY A 510 16.93 10.36 23.80
CA GLY A 510 17.15 10.33 25.24
C GLY A 510 16.81 11.68 25.87
N ASN A 511 17.69 12.25 26.65
CA ASN A 511 17.47 13.55 27.31
C ASN A 511 17.68 14.77 26.38
N ALA A 512 17.71 14.59 25.05
CA ALA A 512 17.91 15.64 24.05
C ALA A 512 16.90 15.52 22.91
N ASN A 513 16.94 16.46 21.97
CA ASN A 513 16.11 16.43 20.77
C ASN A 513 16.97 16.59 19.54
N PHE A 514 16.74 15.77 18.53
CA PHE A 514 17.21 15.98 17.17
C PHE A 514 16.20 16.90 16.47
N MET A 515 16.65 18.07 16.09
CA MET A 515 15.80 19.16 15.56
C MET A 515 15.87 19.22 14.03
N THR A 516 14.94 19.96 13.42
CA THR A 516 14.99 20.28 11.98
C THR A 516 16.33 20.85 11.55
N GLY A 517 16.99 21.69 12.40
CA GLY A 517 18.31 22.24 12.13
C GLY A 517 19.44 21.18 12.10
N ASP A 518 19.31 20.11 12.87
CA ASP A 518 20.26 19.00 12.84
C ASP A 518 20.10 18.21 11.53
N ALA A 519 18.84 17.98 11.07
CA ALA A 519 18.58 17.37 9.78
C ALA A 519 19.15 18.18 8.60
N ASP A 520 19.04 19.51 8.64
CA ASP A 520 19.62 20.41 7.64
C ASP A 520 21.16 20.39 7.64
N ALA A 521 21.77 20.11 8.79
CA ALA A 521 23.21 20.13 8.98
C ALA A 521 23.90 18.80 8.60
N LEU A 522 23.15 17.72 8.36
CA LEU A 522 23.73 16.44 7.96
C LEU A 522 24.51 16.55 6.65
N VAL A 523 25.65 15.85 6.61
CA VAL A 523 26.59 15.86 5.48
C VAL A 523 26.98 14.44 5.03
N ASN A 524 26.06 13.49 5.18
CA ASN A 524 26.24 12.09 4.74
C ASN A 524 26.35 11.93 3.21
N GLY A 525 26.18 12.99 2.42
CA GLY A 525 26.33 12.98 0.96
C GLY A 525 25.37 12.02 0.27
N ASP A 526 25.90 11.23 -0.68
CA ASP A 526 25.10 10.27 -1.45
C ASP A 526 24.73 9.00 -0.65
N HIS A 527 25.19 8.84 0.60
CA HIS A 527 24.79 7.75 1.49
C HIS A 527 23.49 8.08 2.18
N THR A 528 22.45 8.36 1.39
CA THR A 528 21.12 8.71 1.87
C THR A 528 20.35 7.46 2.31
N PHE A 529 19.64 7.55 3.42
CA PHE A 529 18.95 6.41 4.05
C PHE A 529 17.43 6.51 3.90
N LEU A 530 16.75 5.38 3.93
CA LEU A 530 15.34 5.34 4.27
C LEU A 530 15.21 5.53 5.78
N ILE A 531 14.36 6.47 6.24
CA ILE A 531 14.00 6.56 7.65
C ILE A 531 12.54 6.16 7.86
N PHE A 532 12.32 5.21 8.79
CA PHE A 532 10.98 4.95 9.32
C PHE A 532 10.94 5.46 10.76
N ALA A 533 10.14 6.52 10.99
CA ALA A 533 10.01 7.17 12.29
C ALA A 533 8.70 6.74 12.96
N LEU A 534 8.82 5.95 14.04
CA LEU A 534 7.74 5.63 14.94
C LEU A 534 7.74 6.64 16.06
N ASN A 535 7.12 7.80 15.82
CA ASN A 535 6.98 8.89 16.76
C ASN A 535 5.78 9.77 16.38
N CYS A 536 5.48 10.82 17.15
CA CYS A 536 4.39 11.73 16.86
C CYS A 536 4.79 12.83 15.88
N ALA A 537 3.95 13.06 14.87
CA ALA A 537 3.89 14.25 14.02
C ALA A 537 5.18 14.65 13.26
N SER A 538 6.27 13.87 13.31
CA SER A 538 7.50 14.24 12.60
C SER A 538 7.34 14.31 11.07
N GLY A 539 6.30 13.65 10.52
CA GLY A 539 5.91 13.71 9.12
C GLY A 539 4.76 14.67 8.81
N ALA A 540 4.45 15.62 9.70
CA ALA A 540 3.35 16.58 9.53
C ALA A 540 3.61 17.60 8.41
N PHE A 541 3.57 17.13 7.17
CA PHE A 541 3.90 17.89 5.95
C PHE A 541 2.95 19.05 5.63
N ASP A 542 1.91 19.26 6.41
CA ASP A 542 1.13 20.51 6.44
C ASP A 542 1.78 21.59 7.33
N ASN A 543 2.97 21.30 7.84
CA ASN A 543 3.89 22.19 8.53
C ASN A 543 5.29 21.93 7.98
N SER A 544 6.26 22.85 8.22
CA SER A 544 7.66 22.56 7.92
C SER A 544 8.20 21.51 8.90
N CYS A 545 8.11 20.24 8.54
CA CYS A 545 8.35 19.15 9.45
C CYS A 545 9.76 18.55 9.37
N LEU A 546 10.11 17.74 10.38
CA LEU A 546 11.42 17.13 10.50
C LEU A 546 11.73 16.20 9.32
N LEU A 547 10.76 15.33 8.94
CA LEU A 547 10.99 14.36 7.87
C LEU A 547 11.17 15.01 6.50
N GLU A 548 10.52 16.15 6.25
CA GLU A 548 10.77 16.96 5.04
C GLU A 548 12.21 17.47 5.01
N ARG A 549 12.74 17.95 6.15
CA ARG A 549 14.11 18.48 6.21
C ARG A 549 15.14 17.41 5.90
N PHE A 550 14.93 16.17 6.34
CA PHE A 550 15.78 15.04 5.94
C PHE A 550 15.77 14.83 4.41
N VAL A 551 14.59 14.86 3.78
CA VAL A 551 14.46 14.62 2.34
C VAL A 551 14.94 15.81 1.51
N GLN A 552 14.75 17.04 1.98
CA GLN A 552 15.13 18.28 1.29
C GLN A 552 16.62 18.67 1.46
N ASN A 553 17.36 18.02 2.36
CA ASN A 553 18.79 18.36 2.59
C ASN A 553 19.64 18.07 1.34
N PRO A 554 20.29 19.10 0.74
CA PRO A 554 21.12 18.93 -0.46
C PRO A 554 22.47 18.27 -0.21
N ASN A 555 22.89 18.16 1.05
CA ASN A 555 24.20 17.63 1.44
C ASN A 555 24.13 16.21 2.01
N GLY A 556 22.94 15.60 2.02
CA GLY A 556 22.70 14.26 2.60
C GLY A 556 21.28 14.07 3.09
N GLY A 557 21.12 13.61 4.34
CA GLY A 557 19.84 13.28 4.94
C GLY A 557 19.23 11.98 4.38
N ALA A 558 17.91 11.92 4.31
CA ALA A 558 17.18 10.72 3.86
C ALA A 558 16.79 10.80 2.38
N ILE A 559 16.73 9.64 1.71
CA ILE A 559 16.18 9.50 0.37
C ILE A 559 14.64 9.46 0.39
N CYS A 560 14.08 8.84 1.41
CA CYS A 560 12.66 8.82 1.70
C CYS A 560 12.43 8.68 3.20
N ALA A 561 11.25 9.11 3.66
CA ALA A 561 10.88 9.09 5.05
C ALA A 561 9.43 8.62 5.23
N LEU A 562 9.22 7.69 6.15
CA LEU A 562 7.91 7.23 6.59
C LEU A 562 7.70 7.69 8.03
N GLY A 563 6.56 8.30 8.31
CA GLY A 563 6.24 8.76 9.65
C GLY A 563 4.81 9.25 9.78
N SER A 564 4.44 9.56 11.02
CA SER A 564 3.10 10.04 11.33
C SER A 564 2.96 11.55 11.11
N VAL A 565 1.78 11.98 10.67
CA VAL A 565 1.44 13.40 10.47
C VAL A 565 0.80 14.03 11.71
N ARG A 566 0.36 13.21 12.68
CA ARG A 566 -0.22 13.60 13.97
C ARG A 566 0.31 12.66 15.05
N ALA A 567 -0.34 12.64 16.23
CA ALA A 567 0.01 11.73 17.31
C ALA A 567 0.08 10.27 16.84
N ALA A 568 1.05 9.51 17.31
CA ALA A 568 1.21 8.10 17.06
C ALA A 568 0.90 7.28 18.32
N PHE A 569 0.44 6.06 18.14
CA PHE A 569 0.19 5.10 19.21
C PHE A 569 1.20 3.97 19.08
N PRO A 570 2.16 3.84 20.01
CA PRO A 570 3.32 2.98 19.83
C PRO A 570 3.02 1.55 19.38
N TYR A 571 2.08 0.86 20.04
CA TYR A 571 1.74 -0.53 19.69
C TYR A 571 1.10 -0.68 18.31
N ASN A 572 0.13 0.21 17.98
CA ASN A 572 -0.53 0.17 16.68
C ASN A 572 0.47 0.53 15.57
N SER A 573 1.27 1.56 15.78
CA SER A 573 2.33 1.98 14.84
C SER A 573 3.37 0.90 14.63
N ASN A 574 3.78 0.19 15.70
CA ASN A 574 4.70 -0.94 15.59
C ASN A 574 4.14 -2.07 14.72
N ASN A 575 2.83 -2.38 14.80
CA ASN A 575 2.24 -3.41 13.95
C ASN A 575 2.44 -3.11 12.46
N TYR A 576 2.22 -1.86 12.04
CA TYR A 576 2.44 -1.43 10.65
C TYR A 576 3.92 -1.43 10.28
N GLN A 577 4.79 -0.97 11.18
CA GLN A 577 6.22 -0.96 10.97
C GLN A 577 6.79 -2.38 10.83
N GLN A 578 6.36 -3.32 11.69
CA GLN A 578 6.74 -4.73 11.61
C GLN A 578 6.32 -5.35 10.28
N GLU A 579 5.08 -5.09 9.83
CA GLU A 579 4.61 -5.62 8.54
C GLU A 579 5.36 -5.00 7.36
N PHE A 580 5.64 -3.68 7.40
CA PHE A 580 6.46 -3.02 6.37
C PHE A 580 7.83 -3.69 6.23
N PHE A 581 8.53 -3.90 7.33
CA PHE A 581 9.85 -4.52 7.30
C PHE A 581 9.80 -6.03 7.03
N SER A 582 8.71 -6.73 7.41
CA SER A 582 8.47 -8.11 7.02
C SER A 582 8.35 -8.26 5.50
N LEU A 583 7.59 -7.38 4.86
CA LEU A 583 7.46 -7.34 3.40
C LEU A 583 8.81 -7.03 2.74
N LEU A 584 9.53 -6.04 3.24
CA LEU A 584 10.81 -5.61 2.69
C LEU A 584 11.90 -6.68 2.84
N TYR A 585 12.06 -7.25 4.05
CA TYR A 585 13.19 -8.14 4.36
C TYR A 585 12.95 -9.61 4.02
N CYS A 586 11.69 -10.08 4.19
CA CYS A 586 11.40 -11.51 4.07
C CYS A 586 10.60 -11.87 2.82
N GLN A 587 10.00 -10.89 2.11
CA GLN A 587 9.09 -11.13 1.00
C GLN A 587 9.50 -10.41 -0.29
N ASN A 588 10.63 -9.73 -0.29
CA ASN A 588 11.22 -9.03 -1.45
C ASN A 588 10.29 -7.95 -2.07
N GLU A 589 9.47 -7.31 -1.24
CA GLU A 589 8.69 -6.14 -1.65
C GLU A 589 9.56 -4.88 -1.51
N PHE A 590 10.42 -4.65 -2.47
CA PHE A 590 11.48 -3.64 -2.37
C PHE A 590 11.09 -2.24 -2.84
N ARG A 591 9.93 -2.05 -3.50
CA ARG A 591 9.48 -0.71 -3.90
C ARG A 591 8.67 -0.06 -2.78
N VAL A 592 9.24 1.02 -2.21
CA VAL A 592 8.78 1.61 -0.94
C VAL A 592 7.29 1.94 -0.89
N GLY A 593 6.72 2.50 -1.97
CA GLY A 593 5.30 2.86 -2.01
C GLY A 593 4.40 1.62 -1.97
N ARG A 594 4.78 0.56 -2.70
CA ARG A 594 4.05 -0.71 -2.69
C ARG A 594 4.19 -1.42 -1.35
N THR A 595 5.39 -1.44 -0.79
CA THR A 595 5.65 -2.02 0.54
C THR A 595 4.79 -1.34 1.60
N MET A 596 4.69 -0.01 1.58
CA MET A 596 3.87 0.75 2.51
C MET A 596 2.37 0.42 2.35
N ALA A 597 1.85 0.40 1.12
CA ALA A 597 0.45 0.09 0.85
C ALA A 597 0.09 -1.33 1.29
N LEU A 598 0.93 -2.31 0.95
CA LEU A 598 0.71 -3.71 1.32
C LEU A 598 0.82 -3.95 2.83
N SER A 599 1.65 -3.18 3.55
CA SER A 599 1.78 -3.29 5.01
C SER A 599 0.51 -2.92 5.77
N ARG A 600 -0.39 -2.17 5.15
CA ARG A 600 -1.68 -1.77 5.71
C ARG A 600 -2.78 -2.81 5.52
N LEU A 601 -2.75 -3.56 4.41
CA LEU A 601 -3.84 -4.47 4.03
C LEU A 601 -4.24 -5.47 5.12
N PRO A 602 -3.34 -6.10 5.89
CA PRO A 602 -3.75 -7.03 6.96
C PRO A 602 -4.61 -6.39 8.04
N PHE A 603 -4.54 -5.06 8.21
CA PHE A 603 -5.22 -4.31 9.26
C PHE A 603 -6.48 -3.58 8.79
N ILE A 604 -6.85 -3.69 7.52
CA ILE A 604 -7.98 -2.95 6.95
C ILE A 604 -9.30 -3.23 7.68
N GLY A 605 -9.52 -4.47 8.11
CA GLY A 605 -10.72 -4.87 8.84
C GLY A 605 -10.84 -4.20 10.22
N SER A 606 -9.74 -3.97 10.89
CA SER A 606 -9.75 -3.37 12.22
C SER A 606 -10.09 -1.88 12.23
N THR A 607 -9.98 -1.19 11.09
CA THR A 607 -10.34 0.24 10.98
C THR A 607 -11.82 0.51 11.24
N ALA A 608 -12.67 -0.51 11.11
CA ALA A 608 -14.11 -0.38 11.32
C ALA A 608 -14.51 -0.40 12.80
N ASN A 609 -13.78 -1.11 13.64
CA ASN A 609 -14.12 -1.34 15.05
C ASN A 609 -13.02 -0.90 16.03
N ASN A 610 -11.85 -0.51 15.54
CA ASN A 610 -10.75 0.04 16.33
C ASN A 610 -10.35 1.42 15.79
N TYR A 611 -10.72 2.47 16.50
CA TYR A 611 -10.47 3.85 16.07
C TYR A 611 -9.00 4.23 16.07
N VAL A 612 -8.17 3.61 16.91
CA VAL A 612 -6.73 3.84 16.93
C VAL A 612 -6.08 3.22 15.68
N ASP A 613 -6.53 2.04 15.25
CA ASP A 613 -6.08 1.46 13.98
C ASP A 613 -6.48 2.35 12.80
N ARG A 614 -7.74 2.84 12.77
CA ARG A 614 -8.18 3.79 11.74
C ARG A 614 -7.34 5.06 11.73
N TRP A 615 -7.14 5.66 12.91
CA TRP A 615 -6.26 6.82 13.06
C TRP A 615 -4.86 6.54 12.54
N THR A 616 -4.25 5.41 12.94
CA THR A 616 -2.91 5.02 12.50
C THR A 616 -2.85 4.84 10.98
N PHE A 617 -3.90 4.25 10.39
CA PHE A 617 -4.04 4.04 8.94
C PHE A 617 -4.02 5.37 8.16
N GLU A 618 -4.78 6.35 8.63
CA GLU A 618 -4.89 7.67 8.03
C GLU A 618 -3.66 8.55 8.29
N ASN A 619 -2.91 8.27 9.35
CA ASN A 619 -1.88 9.12 9.95
C ASN A 619 -0.47 8.95 9.35
N TYR A 620 -0.13 7.77 8.85
CA TYR A 620 1.20 7.52 8.27
C TYR A 620 1.29 7.97 6.82
N THR A 621 2.42 8.62 6.46
CA THR A 621 2.70 9.11 5.11
C THR A 621 4.06 8.66 4.61
N LEU A 622 4.24 8.63 3.28
CA LEU A 622 5.51 8.43 2.59
C LEU A 622 5.96 9.75 1.97
N LEU A 623 6.99 10.35 2.53
CA LEU A 623 7.70 11.47 1.91
C LEU A 623 8.86 10.91 1.08
N GLY A 624 8.62 10.70 -0.21
CA GLY A 624 9.58 10.05 -1.12
C GLY A 624 8.94 9.60 -2.43
N ASP A 625 9.78 9.13 -3.34
CA ASP A 625 9.36 8.52 -4.60
C ASP A 625 8.77 7.12 -4.35
N PRO A 626 7.50 6.85 -4.67
CA PRO A 626 6.88 5.56 -4.39
C PRO A 626 7.46 4.41 -5.22
N THR A 627 8.17 4.70 -6.31
CA THR A 627 8.84 3.69 -7.14
C THR A 627 10.26 3.38 -6.68
N LEU A 628 10.76 4.06 -5.66
CA LEU A 628 12.12 3.87 -5.13
C LEU A 628 12.36 2.41 -4.75
N ALA A 629 13.40 1.81 -5.32
CA ALA A 629 13.87 0.48 -4.96
C ALA A 629 14.78 0.58 -3.72
N VAL A 630 14.28 0.12 -2.57
CA VAL A 630 15.05 0.15 -1.32
C VAL A 630 16.09 -0.95 -1.32
N TRP A 631 17.33 -0.58 -1.05
CA TRP A 631 18.43 -1.53 -0.91
C TRP A 631 18.33 -2.28 0.43
N THR A 632 18.47 -3.60 0.37
CA THR A 632 18.55 -4.50 1.53
C THR A 632 19.86 -5.32 1.53
N SER A 633 20.68 -5.12 0.51
CA SER A 633 22.05 -5.66 0.42
C SER A 633 22.92 -4.74 -0.41
N SER A 634 24.22 -5.00 -0.40
CA SER A 634 25.18 -4.38 -1.34
C SER A 634 24.74 -4.67 -2.77
N PRO A 635 24.60 -3.65 -3.65
CA PRO A 635 24.14 -3.88 -5.02
C PRO A 635 25.08 -4.77 -5.82
N ASP A 636 24.50 -5.75 -6.52
CA ASP A 636 25.24 -6.71 -7.35
C ASP A 636 25.56 -6.16 -8.73
N ALA A 637 26.76 -6.49 -9.24
CA ALA A 637 27.17 -6.15 -10.60
C ALA A 637 26.51 -7.07 -11.62
N LEU A 638 26.06 -6.50 -12.73
CA LEU A 638 25.45 -7.25 -13.82
C LEU A 638 26.36 -7.35 -15.04
N THR A 639 26.23 -8.49 -15.74
CA THR A 639 26.79 -8.71 -17.08
C THR A 639 25.64 -8.82 -18.06
N LEU A 640 25.64 -7.92 -19.07
CA LEU A 640 24.62 -7.86 -20.09
C LEU A 640 25.08 -8.51 -21.40
N GLY A 641 24.26 -9.37 -21.98
CA GLY A 641 24.43 -9.89 -23.31
C GLY A 641 23.33 -9.39 -24.23
N ALA A 642 23.71 -8.76 -25.35
CA ALA A 642 22.78 -8.25 -26.36
C ALA A 642 23.50 -8.22 -27.74
N PRO A 643 22.79 -8.04 -28.87
CA PRO A 643 23.41 -7.84 -30.17
C PRO A 643 24.38 -6.67 -30.20
N ALA A 644 25.50 -6.79 -30.90
CA ALA A 644 26.50 -5.72 -30.98
C ALA A 644 26.06 -4.52 -31.82
N GLY A 645 24.95 -4.62 -32.55
CA GLY A 645 24.36 -3.54 -33.36
C GLY A 645 23.00 -3.98 -33.92
N LEU A 646 22.17 -3.03 -34.29
CA LEU A 646 20.83 -3.23 -34.86
C LEU A 646 20.76 -2.56 -36.25
N GLY A 647 19.84 -3.08 -37.08
CA GLY A 647 19.46 -2.41 -38.33
C GLY A 647 18.30 -1.44 -38.14
N LEU A 648 18.04 -0.62 -39.17
CA LEU A 648 16.76 0.10 -39.25
C LEU A 648 15.62 -0.92 -39.54
N GLY A 649 14.42 -0.63 -38.99
CA GLY A 649 13.26 -1.50 -39.10
C GLY A 649 13.23 -2.58 -38.02
N ASN A 650 12.50 -3.66 -38.26
CA ASN A 650 12.20 -4.66 -37.25
C ASN A 650 13.44 -5.49 -36.87
N ASN A 651 13.80 -5.48 -35.60
CA ASN A 651 14.85 -6.28 -34.98
C ASN A 651 14.28 -7.14 -33.86
N VAL A 652 14.62 -8.42 -33.86
CA VAL A 652 14.43 -9.27 -32.66
C VAL A 652 15.69 -9.15 -31.82
N VAL A 653 15.55 -8.58 -30.61
CA VAL A 653 16.66 -8.26 -29.73
C VAL A 653 16.64 -9.21 -28.52
N PRO A 654 17.36 -10.34 -28.56
CA PRO A 654 17.52 -11.18 -27.37
C PRO A 654 18.48 -10.52 -26.39
N VAL A 655 18.06 -10.45 -25.13
CA VAL A 655 18.87 -9.92 -24.01
C VAL A 655 19.06 -11.02 -22.98
N SER A 656 20.26 -11.13 -22.44
CA SER A 656 20.58 -11.98 -21.30
C SER A 656 21.22 -11.18 -20.18
N VAL A 657 20.82 -11.46 -18.96
CA VAL A 657 21.32 -10.81 -17.73
C VAL A 657 21.88 -11.88 -16.81
N SER A 658 23.10 -11.66 -16.33
CA SER A 658 23.76 -12.56 -15.39
C SER A 658 24.56 -11.80 -14.34
N ASN A 659 24.71 -12.40 -13.15
CA ASN A 659 25.63 -11.98 -12.10
C ASN A 659 26.64 -13.11 -11.88
N LEU A 660 27.93 -12.81 -11.98
CA LEU A 660 29.03 -13.79 -11.85
C LEU A 660 28.82 -15.08 -12.66
N GLY A 661 28.13 -14.98 -13.82
CA GLY A 661 27.83 -16.09 -14.70
C GLY A 661 26.54 -16.86 -14.36
N SER A 662 25.86 -16.54 -13.26
CA SER A 662 24.55 -17.08 -12.90
C SER A 662 23.45 -16.24 -13.54
N PRO A 663 22.39 -16.86 -14.15
CA PRO A 663 21.24 -16.11 -14.65
C PRO A 663 20.56 -15.27 -13.58
N VAL A 664 20.10 -14.08 -13.94
CA VAL A 664 19.33 -13.18 -13.04
C VAL A 664 17.87 -13.16 -13.51
N PRO A 665 16.96 -13.90 -12.86
CA PRO A 665 15.52 -13.81 -13.13
C PRO A 665 14.92 -12.56 -12.49
N GLY A 666 13.83 -12.04 -13.07
CA GLY A 666 13.07 -10.92 -12.50
C GLY A 666 13.73 -9.54 -12.67
N ALA A 667 14.89 -9.45 -13.35
CA ALA A 667 15.49 -8.14 -13.65
C ALA A 667 14.63 -7.38 -14.65
N LEU A 668 14.35 -6.11 -14.37
CA LEU A 668 13.66 -5.20 -15.28
C LEU A 668 14.63 -4.71 -16.34
N VAL A 669 14.28 -4.93 -17.60
CA VAL A 669 15.08 -4.60 -18.77
C VAL A 669 14.32 -3.59 -19.62
N CYS A 670 14.95 -2.48 -19.97
CA CYS A 670 14.43 -1.46 -20.86
C CYS A 670 15.37 -1.31 -22.06
N LEU A 671 14.82 -1.32 -23.26
CA LEU A 671 15.52 -0.96 -24.50
C LEU A 671 14.80 0.22 -25.12
N GLN A 672 15.51 1.34 -25.26
CA GLN A 672 14.91 2.56 -25.80
C GLN A 672 15.80 3.28 -26.80
N MET A 673 15.16 3.94 -27.75
CA MET A 673 15.72 4.97 -28.58
C MET A 673 14.74 6.16 -28.60
N PRO A 674 14.99 7.23 -27.84
CA PRO A 674 14.03 8.31 -27.63
C PRO A 674 13.49 8.90 -28.93
N GLY A 675 12.14 8.97 -29.03
CA GLY A 675 11.43 9.43 -30.21
C GLY A 675 11.32 8.41 -31.34
N GLU A 676 11.80 7.18 -31.15
CA GLU A 676 11.74 6.07 -32.11
C GLU A 676 10.98 4.86 -31.56
N ASP A 677 11.56 4.16 -30.60
CA ASP A 677 10.95 2.96 -30.07
C ASP A 677 11.34 2.72 -28.59
N TYR A 678 10.49 1.98 -27.90
CA TYR A 678 10.62 1.71 -26.47
C TYR A 678 10.02 0.36 -26.12
N GLU A 679 10.85 -0.49 -25.58
CA GLU A 679 10.46 -1.82 -25.13
C GLU A 679 10.96 -2.05 -23.71
N PHE A 680 10.16 -2.71 -22.89
CA PHE A 680 10.57 -3.14 -21.56
C PHE A 680 9.94 -4.47 -21.18
N GLY A 681 10.57 -5.17 -20.24
CA GLY A 681 10.10 -6.46 -19.77
C GLY A 681 10.99 -7.00 -18.67
N VAL A 682 10.61 -8.13 -18.11
CA VAL A 682 11.36 -8.82 -17.04
C VAL A 682 12.02 -10.09 -17.55
N THR A 683 13.22 -10.37 -17.05
CA THR A 683 13.93 -11.60 -17.40
C THR A 683 13.23 -12.83 -16.81
N ASN A 684 13.19 -13.90 -17.58
CA ASN A 684 12.66 -15.20 -17.16
C ASN A 684 13.64 -15.96 -16.23
N ALA A 685 13.29 -17.17 -15.82
CA ALA A 685 14.12 -18.02 -14.96
C ALA A 685 15.53 -18.31 -15.49
N SER A 686 15.77 -18.13 -16.81
CA SER A 686 17.08 -18.25 -17.44
C SER A 686 17.80 -16.91 -17.61
N GLY A 687 17.31 -15.84 -16.97
CA GLY A 687 17.87 -14.49 -17.09
C GLY A 687 17.69 -13.88 -18.49
N GLN A 688 16.67 -14.26 -19.24
CA GLN A 688 16.48 -13.86 -20.64
C GLN A 688 15.17 -13.12 -20.86
N VAL A 689 15.20 -12.13 -21.76
CA VAL A 689 14.03 -11.46 -22.34
C VAL A 689 14.32 -11.15 -23.81
N SER A 690 13.31 -10.97 -24.63
CA SER A 690 13.47 -10.63 -26.04
C SER A 690 12.45 -9.57 -26.45
N PHE A 691 12.90 -8.58 -27.23
CA PHE A 691 12.11 -7.45 -27.71
C PHE A 691 11.97 -7.47 -29.23
N ASN A 692 10.87 -6.88 -29.72
CA ASN A 692 10.70 -6.54 -31.13
C ASN A 692 10.93 -5.03 -31.26
N PHE A 693 12.13 -4.63 -31.60
CA PHE A 693 12.55 -3.23 -31.62
C PHE A 693 12.58 -2.66 -33.04
N LEU A 694 11.93 -1.51 -33.26
CA LEU A 694 11.64 -0.96 -34.58
C LEU A 694 12.20 0.47 -34.76
N PRO A 695 13.52 0.68 -34.74
CA PRO A 695 14.09 2.02 -34.95
C PRO A 695 13.90 2.47 -36.41
N GLY A 696 13.41 3.69 -36.59
CA GLY A 696 13.18 4.34 -37.90
C GLY A 696 14.38 5.16 -38.39
N ARG A 697 15.35 5.46 -37.54
CA ARG A 697 16.57 6.23 -37.89
C ARG A 697 17.84 5.64 -37.29
N ALA A 698 18.98 6.01 -37.84
CA ALA A 698 20.28 5.66 -37.28
C ALA A 698 20.56 6.45 -35.99
N GLY A 699 21.29 5.84 -35.07
CA GLY A 699 21.63 6.43 -33.77
C GLY A 699 22.00 5.36 -32.77
N ASP A 700 21.85 5.67 -31.49
CA ASP A 700 22.13 4.76 -30.40
C ASP A 700 20.85 4.35 -29.67
N ALA A 701 20.59 3.06 -29.56
CA ALA A 701 19.64 2.50 -28.63
C ALA A 701 20.34 2.22 -27.30
N VAL A 702 19.66 2.48 -26.19
CA VAL A 702 20.19 2.24 -24.84
C VAL A 702 19.42 1.12 -24.18
N LEU A 703 20.14 0.09 -23.78
CA LEU A 703 19.66 -0.99 -22.94
C LEU A 703 19.98 -0.66 -21.49
N THR A 704 18.97 -0.62 -20.62
CA THR A 704 19.13 -0.41 -19.18
C THR A 704 18.54 -1.60 -18.44
N VAL A 705 19.25 -2.08 -17.40
CA VAL A 705 18.81 -3.18 -16.54
C VAL A 705 18.87 -2.75 -15.08
N THR A 706 17.76 -2.98 -14.36
CA THR A 706 17.60 -2.71 -12.93
C THR A 706 16.87 -3.85 -12.24
N GLY A 707 16.84 -3.85 -10.92
CA GLY A 707 16.09 -4.83 -10.12
C GLY A 707 16.44 -4.74 -8.65
N GLU A 708 15.88 -5.65 -7.87
CA GLU A 708 16.14 -5.75 -6.44
C GLU A 708 17.62 -6.03 -6.19
N ASN A 709 18.24 -5.17 -5.38
CA ASN A 709 19.66 -5.28 -5.02
C ASN A 709 20.63 -5.42 -6.23
N LEU A 710 20.22 -4.90 -7.40
CA LEU A 710 21.02 -4.92 -8.62
C LEU A 710 21.48 -3.52 -8.97
N ALA A 711 22.79 -3.30 -9.04
CA ALA A 711 23.32 -2.03 -9.56
C ALA A 711 22.87 -1.83 -11.01
N GLN A 712 22.37 -0.63 -11.31
CA GLN A 712 21.95 -0.31 -12.67
C GLN A 712 23.08 -0.60 -13.67
N ALA A 713 22.77 -1.35 -14.70
CA ALA A 713 23.71 -1.61 -15.80
C ALA A 713 23.13 -1.09 -17.13
N THR A 714 23.99 -0.46 -17.93
CA THR A 714 23.61 0.09 -19.24
C THR A 714 24.51 -0.43 -20.34
N LEU A 715 23.93 -0.58 -21.54
CA LEU A 715 24.67 -0.94 -22.77
C LEU A 715 24.14 -0.12 -23.94
N THR A 716 25.03 0.58 -24.63
CA THR A 716 24.69 1.30 -25.86
C THR A 716 24.81 0.35 -27.06
N ILE A 717 23.76 0.27 -27.86
CA ILE A 717 23.69 -0.57 -29.07
C ILE A 717 23.53 0.34 -30.29
N PRO A 718 24.50 0.43 -31.18
CA PRO A 718 24.40 1.26 -32.35
C PRO A 718 23.36 0.73 -33.33
N VAL A 719 22.50 1.63 -33.81
CA VAL A 719 21.52 1.37 -34.88
C VAL A 719 22.07 1.95 -36.17
N THR A 720 22.33 1.08 -37.14
CA THR A 720 22.94 1.47 -38.41
C THR A 720 22.03 1.11 -39.58
N PRO A 721 21.91 1.97 -40.61
CA PRO A 721 21.09 1.67 -41.75
C PRO A 721 21.69 0.47 -42.55
N ALA A 722 20.82 -0.46 -42.91
CA ALA A 722 21.13 -1.37 -44.01
C ALA A 722 21.09 -0.61 -45.33
N THR A 723 21.94 -0.93 -46.28
CA THR A 723 22.02 -0.21 -47.54
C THR A 723 21.40 -1.01 -48.68
N PRO A 724 20.41 -0.49 -49.41
CA PRO A 724 19.67 0.76 -49.24
C PRO A 724 18.51 0.60 -48.21
N TYR A 725 18.15 1.68 -47.55
CA TYR A 725 17.02 1.71 -46.61
C TYR A 725 16.11 2.91 -46.84
N LEU A 726 14.80 2.66 -46.91
CA LEU A 726 13.78 3.70 -47.17
C LEU A 726 13.01 4.01 -45.90
N THR A 727 13.01 5.27 -45.53
CA THR A 727 12.20 5.81 -44.40
C THR A 727 10.99 6.53 -44.93
N LEU A 728 9.82 6.26 -44.35
CA LEU A 728 8.62 7.04 -44.61
C LEU A 728 8.72 8.41 -43.89
N THR A 729 8.84 9.51 -44.64
CA THR A 729 8.99 10.85 -44.07
C THR A 729 7.65 11.58 -43.92
N SER A 730 6.69 11.26 -44.75
CA SER A 730 5.33 11.79 -44.62
C SER A 730 4.31 10.94 -45.39
N MET A 731 3.05 11.06 -45.01
CA MET A 731 1.91 10.43 -45.68
C MET A 731 0.91 11.52 -46.04
N GLY A 732 0.77 11.81 -47.34
CA GLY A 732 -0.30 12.66 -47.85
C GLY A 732 -1.62 11.88 -47.91
N ILE A 733 -2.71 12.48 -47.46
CA ILE A 733 -4.07 11.93 -47.55
C ILE A 733 -4.85 12.82 -48.54
N THR A 734 -5.45 12.18 -49.55
CA THR A 734 -6.33 12.85 -50.52
C THR A 734 -7.68 12.14 -50.51
N ASP A 735 -8.73 12.90 -50.23
CA ASP A 735 -10.12 12.43 -50.08
C ASP A 735 -11.11 13.28 -50.87
N ASN A 736 -10.63 14.15 -51.79
CA ASN A 736 -11.38 15.19 -52.50
C ASN A 736 -11.83 14.83 -53.90
N GLY A 737 -11.83 13.55 -54.25
CA GLY A 737 -12.17 13.08 -55.61
C GLY A 737 -11.00 13.00 -56.57
N SER A 738 -9.79 13.44 -56.19
CA SER A 738 -8.56 13.29 -56.97
C SER A 738 -7.89 11.94 -56.70
N LEU A 739 -7.05 11.48 -57.61
CA LEU A 739 -6.28 10.21 -57.46
C LEU A 739 -7.15 8.98 -57.18
N GLY A 740 -8.45 9.02 -57.60
CA GLY A 740 -9.38 7.91 -57.32
C GLY A 740 -9.99 7.92 -55.94
N SER A 741 -9.76 8.96 -55.15
CA SER A 741 -10.38 9.16 -53.85
C SER A 741 -11.83 9.64 -53.93
N SER A 742 -12.60 9.51 -52.86
CA SER A 742 -13.91 10.12 -52.69
C SER A 742 -14.16 10.38 -51.19
N GLY A 743 -14.45 11.62 -50.87
CA GLY A 743 -14.68 12.10 -49.51
C GLY A 743 -14.99 13.55 -49.42
N ASN A 744 -14.89 14.16 -48.25
CA ASN A 744 -15.25 15.55 -48.00
C ASN A 744 -14.11 16.56 -48.21
N GLY A 745 -12.89 16.09 -48.50
CA GLY A 745 -11.73 16.92 -48.82
C GLY A 745 -11.05 17.56 -47.59
N ASN A 746 -11.29 17.02 -46.38
CA ASN A 746 -10.72 17.56 -45.16
C ASN A 746 -9.33 16.97 -44.81
N GLY A 747 -8.84 15.96 -45.57
CA GLY A 747 -7.56 15.33 -45.35
C GLY A 747 -7.52 14.34 -44.14
N VAL A 748 -8.69 13.98 -43.63
CA VAL A 748 -8.85 13.01 -42.52
C VAL A 748 -9.53 11.76 -43.06
N ILE A 749 -9.09 10.59 -42.60
CA ILE A 749 -9.70 9.32 -43.01
C ILE A 749 -10.97 9.10 -42.20
N GLU A 750 -12.12 9.05 -42.86
CA GLU A 750 -13.43 8.90 -42.22
C GLU A 750 -14.17 7.65 -42.78
N ALA A 751 -15.13 7.16 -41.98
CA ALA A 751 -15.89 5.98 -42.35
C ALA A 751 -16.76 6.27 -43.64
N GLY A 752 -16.62 5.40 -44.64
CA GLY A 752 -17.37 5.52 -45.90
C GLY A 752 -16.64 6.30 -47.00
N GLU A 753 -15.45 6.81 -46.74
CA GLU A 753 -14.62 7.47 -47.73
C GLU A 753 -13.66 6.49 -48.44
N THR A 754 -13.27 6.84 -49.64
CA THR A 754 -12.13 6.22 -50.31
C THR A 754 -11.02 7.25 -50.37
N VAL A 755 -9.88 6.96 -49.74
CA VAL A 755 -8.74 7.87 -49.66
C VAL A 755 -7.60 7.40 -50.56
N ALA A 756 -6.89 8.34 -51.15
CA ALA A 756 -5.62 8.07 -51.80
C ALA A 756 -4.47 8.44 -50.82
N LEU A 757 -3.59 7.48 -50.54
CA LEU A 757 -2.42 7.71 -49.72
C LEU A 757 -1.20 7.97 -50.61
N THR A 758 -0.47 9.03 -50.32
CA THR A 758 0.75 9.41 -51.04
C THR A 758 1.91 9.42 -50.09
N PRO A 759 2.68 8.31 -49.98
CA PRO A 759 3.86 8.24 -49.10
C PRO A 759 5.01 9.06 -49.71
N SER A 760 5.68 9.85 -48.89
CA SER A 760 6.99 10.45 -49.20
C SER A 760 8.06 9.58 -48.53
N LEU A 761 8.99 9.05 -49.33
CA LEU A 761 10.04 8.16 -48.87
C LEU A 761 11.39 8.82 -49.07
N GLU A 762 12.27 8.65 -48.09
CA GLU A 762 13.67 9.07 -48.16
C GLU A 762 14.60 7.90 -48.03
N GLU A 763 15.63 7.83 -48.84
CA GLU A 763 16.70 6.81 -48.67
C GLU A 763 17.70 7.31 -47.63
N THR A 764 17.75 6.63 -46.47
CA THR A 764 18.58 7.01 -45.33
C THR A 764 19.73 6.04 -45.10
N GLY A 765 19.81 4.92 -45.83
CA GLY A 765 20.87 3.92 -45.71
C GLY A 765 22.15 4.23 -46.50
N GLY A 766 22.18 5.32 -47.31
CA GLY A 766 23.32 5.70 -48.14
C GLY A 766 23.51 4.83 -49.39
N GLY A 767 22.51 4.05 -49.78
CA GLY A 767 22.53 3.19 -50.96
C GLY A 767 21.85 3.84 -52.17
N ALA A 768 22.31 3.46 -53.40
CA ALA A 768 21.64 3.87 -54.61
C ALA A 768 20.39 3.01 -54.87
N LEU A 769 19.25 3.64 -55.09
CA LEU A 769 18.00 2.98 -55.47
C LEU A 769 17.89 2.94 -57.01
N SER A 770 17.72 1.73 -57.57
CA SER A 770 17.55 1.57 -59.03
C SER A 770 16.08 1.51 -59.47
N SER A 771 15.17 1.07 -58.60
CA SER A 771 13.72 1.04 -58.83
C SER A 771 12.97 0.88 -57.49
N LEU A 772 11.80 1.52 -57.38
CA LEU A 772 10.86 1.38 -56.26
C LEU A 772 9.56 0.74 -56.77
N SER A 773 9.11 -0.31 -56.13
CA SER A 773 7.77 -0.85 -56.34
C SER A 773 7.16 -1.13 -54.94
N GLY A 774 5.94 -0.65 -54.72
CA GLY A 774 5.14 -0.90 -53.54
C GLY A 774 3.94 -1.78 -53.86
N THR A 775 3.58 -2.69 -52.96
CA THR A 775 2.32 -3.45 -53.02
C THR A 775 1.39 -3.00 -51.91
#